data_b075d97e2231ace7674ba85e8c28ffa2
#
_entry.id   b075d97e2231ace7674ba85e8c28ffa2
#
_cell.length_a   1.000
_cell.length_b   1.000
_cell.length_c   1.000
_cell.angle_alpha   90.00
_cell.angle_beta   90.00
_cell.angle_gamma   90.00
#
_symmetry.space_group_name_H-M   'P 1'
#
loop_
_entity.id
_entity.type
_entity.pdbx_description
1 polymer ?
#
loop_
_entity_poly.entity_id
_entity_poly.type
_entity_poly.pdbx_seq_one_letter_code
_entity_poly.pdbx_strand_id
1 'polypeptide(L)'
;MNLYALSVNHRANPLGINSDEQPYFGWKLKSEKPNTMQAAYRLRIYADDTVCFDSGRVETACNAFVCGPDLLRPQTFYRWAVTVWDNHGENTTAESSFETSLSSKEWKADWMRTPRAYVQRKKGFGTQPPATLFRRAFTLSAAPRRARLYATCLGVYRLTVNGKRPDMREFAPEHTSYKGLLCFQTYDLTALLHIGENVLGMEVGDGWYCCPQTQPPIDGLQPDHTVLFQLEIENADGTHTRICSDEGVLTHESAVRASDIFDGELYDARLALPGWDMPGFTAADWLPAVKDTKQSDSVLYPQFDDPVICVKELPAQCVYTSPKGETIVDFGQVVAGRARVTVDLPTGAAVTLEHFEAVDAKGNYFNNIDSAMGITEQKDVFISDGTPQTFEARFTFHGFRYLRVSGVENPIAAQFVAVVLSTEKTNAGTFECSNADLNRLYQNTRWSQCANMLSIPTDCPQREKAGWTGDISLYAKTALLNEDVTPFLTQWLQSLCVDQRENGSIPFTVPDVSIYHYAGIQMGEQTGCGGPVCSAGWGDAAVTVPMAMYEVTGNTCILEKQYDSMKGWCDYVISRARIHAPNSTLPDEVEEHLWDTGFQFGEWLVPSLAGAPQEQLFTTMATTSAYTTPIFGWLVVHKMAQAAAVLGREEDAVRYQEEADKMKHAIRAALITADGVLRYERQGAYVLMLVFGLVPDAWVDKFGTKLAEIIHANGDRLDTGFLPTPYLLDALCIGGQRELAYTLLYQTESPSWLAQVKRGATTIWESWEMYQPDGTPKKESFNHYTYGTVDDWMFRTIGGIDQEDTGYRRLMIHPQPDKSLTWAKRSFETENGTVYVSWKREGGQFILTADIPCNTTARIILPDGTQHTVGSGHYTLNC
;
A
#
# COMPACT_ATOMS: atom_id res chain seq x y z
N MET A 1 -17.11 6.09 31.75
CA MET A 1 -16.30 5.37 30.71
C MET A 1 -17.22 4.95 29.57
N ASN A 2 -16.77 5.10 28.31
CA ASN A 2 -17.46 4.67 27.08
C ASN A 2 -16.54 3.81 26.21
N LEU A 3 -17.12 2.86 25.47
CA LEU A 3 -16.42 2.08 24.47
C LEU A 3 -16.75 2.61 23.06
N TYR A 4 -15.76 2.63 22.17
CA TYR A 4 -15.93 3.07 20.78
C TYR A 4 -14.96 2.33 19.85
N ALA A 5 -15.05 2.56 18.53
CA ALA A 5 -14.23 1.93 17.52
C ALA A 5 -14.14 0.40 17.65
N LEU A 6 -15.31 -0.24 17.90
CA LEU A 6 -15.40 -1.68 17.91
C LEU A 6 -15.08 -2.23 16.52
N SER A 7 -14.12 -3.13 16.43
CA SER A 7 -13.66 -3.67 15.15
C SER A 7 -13.49 -5.19 15.19
N VAL A 8 -13.61 -5.79 14.01
CA VAL A 8 -13.20 -7.18 13.75
C VAL A 8 -12.24 -7.14 12.58
N ASN A 9 -11.03 -7.66 12.76
CA ASN A 9 -9.94 -7.57 11.78
C ASN A 9 -9.67 -6.11 11.34
N HIS A 10 -9.62 -5.18 12.31
CA HIS A 10 -9.43 -3.73 12.12
C HIS A 10 -10.54 -3.01 11.32
N ARG A 11 -11.67 -3.67 11.02
CA ARG A 11 -12.80 -3.10 10.26
C ARG A 11 -14.07 -3.00 11.12
N ALA A 12 -14.85 -1.95 10.93
CA ALA A 12 -16.13 -1.76 11.60
C ALA A 12 -17.24 -2.54 10.87
N ASN A 13 -17.93 -3.43 11.58
CA ASN A 13 -19.03 -4.25 11.06
C ASN A 13 -18.72 -4.92 9.71
N PRO A 14 -17.58 -5.63 9.56
CA PRO A 14 -17.17 -6.14 8.25
C PRO A 14 -18.15 -7.17 7.71
N LEU A 15 -18.38 -7.10 6.39
CA LEU A 15 -19.12 -8.05 5.61
C LEU A 15 -18.15 -8.98 4.88
N GLY A 16 -18.26 -10.29 5.09
CA GLY A 16 -17.49 -11.27 4.34
C GLY A 16 -16.15 -11.68 4.96
N ILE A 17 -16.07 -11.77 6.31
CA ILE A 17 -14.87 -12.32 6.97
C ILE A 17 -14.68 -13.80 6.58
N ASN A 18 -13.44 -14.21 6.39
CA ASN A 18 -13.10 -15.61 6.20
C ASN A 18 -13.41 -16.43 7.46
N SER A 19 -14.29 -17.44 7.33
CA SER A 19 -14.66 -18.30 8.45
C SER A 19 -13.55 -19.27 8.89
N ASP A 20 -12.58 -19.52 8.03
CA ASP A 20 -11.46 -20.44 8.29
C ASP A 20 -10.32 -19.72 9.07
N GLU A 21 -10.44 -18.40 9.30
CA GLU A 21 -9.46 -17.62 10.05
C GLU A 21 -9.93 -17.28 11.46
N GLN A 22 -8.95 -16.97 12.31
CA GLN A 22 -9.19 -16.48 13.67
C GLN A 22 -9.44 -14.97 13.63
N PRO A 23 -10.65 -14.48 13.93
CA PRO A 23 -10.92 -13.06 13.94
C PRO A 23 -10.25 -12.36 15.13
N TYR A 24 -9.70 -11.20 14.88
CA TYR A 24 -9.14 -10.28 15.85
C TYR A 24 -10.18 -9.22 16.20
N PHE A 25 -10.62 -9.19 17.46
CA PHE A 25 -11.57 -8.21 17.99
C PHE A 25 -10.81 -7.09 18.70
N GLY A 26 -11.15 -5.84 18.40
CA GLY A 26 -10.57 -4.67 19.03
C GLY A 26 -11.64 -3.70 19.51
N TRP A 27 -11.33 -2.93 20.55
CA TRP A 27 -12.17 -1.84 21.07
C TRP A 27 -11.31 -0.78 21.72
N LYS A 28 -11.80 0.47 21.77
CA LYS A 28 -11.13 1.59 22.42
C LYS A 28 -11.95 2.14 23.57
N LEU A 29 -11.25 2.71 24.56
CA LEU A 29 -11.87 3.30 25.76
C LEU A 29 -11.78 4.81 25.68
N LYS A 30 -12.83 5.50 26.13
CA LYS A 30 -12.84 6.94 26.38
C LYS A 30 -13.39 7.23 27.76
N SER A 31 -12.68 8.05 28.56
CA SER A 31 -13.09 8.48 29.90
C SER A 31 -12.66 9.91 30.15
N GLU A 32 -13.44 10.64 30.92
CA GLU A 32 -13.04 11.97 31.42
C GLU A 32 -12.22 11.88 32.73
N LYS A 33 -12.17 10.69 33.33
CA LYS A 33 -11.35 10.45 34.53
C LYS A 33 -9.89 10.23 34.09
N PRO A 34 -8.94 10.96 34.69
CA PRO A 34 -7.53 10.73 34.41
C PRO A 34 -7.08 9.36 34.94
N ASN A 35 -6.00 8.85 34.36
CA ASN A 35 -5.40 7.54 34.70
C ASN A 35 -6.39 6.37 34.56
N THR A 36 -7.32 6.45 33.61
CA THR A 36 -8.25 5.35 33.33
C THR A 36 -7.53 4.25 32.53
N MET A 37 -7.56 3.04 33.10
CA MET A 37 -7.02 1.83 32.52
C MET A 37 -8.06 0.73 32.52
N GLN A 38 -8.14 -0.07 31.48
CA GLN A 38 -8.90 -1.32 31.52
C GLN A 38 -8.30 -2.26 32.57
N ALA A 39 -9.15 -2.83 33.42
CA ALA A 39 -8.76 -3.84 34.40
C ALA A 39 -9.19 -5.25 33.94
N ALA A 40 -10.35 -5.35 33.28
CA ALA A 40 -10.85 -6.61 32.77
C ALA A 40 -11.80 -6.39 31.59
N TYR A 41 -12.04 -7.47 30.84
CA TYR A 41 -13.13 -7.52 29.87
C TYR A 41 -13.88 -8.85 29.93
N ARG A 42 -15.07 -8.88 29.31
CA ARG A 42 -15.82 -10.10 28.97
C ARG A 42 -16.36 -9.93 27.55
N LEU A 43 -15.97 -10.78 26.62
CA LEU A 43 -16.45 -10.79 25.26
C LEU A 43 -17.40 -11.95 25.02
N ARG A 44 -18.54 -11.70 24.39
CA ARG A 44 -19.51 -12.70 23.99
C ARG A 44 -19.80 -12.56 22.50
N ILE A 45 -19.91 -13.70 21.82
CA ILE A 45 -20.29 -13.77 20.40
C ILE A 45 -21.61 -14.55 20.32
N TYR A 46 -22.49 -14.05 19.47
CA TYR A 46 -23.83 -14.59 19.28
C TYR A 46 -24.02 -14.91 17.81
N ALA A 47 -24.54 -16.11 17.52
CA ALA A 47 -25.08 -16.50 16.23
C ALA A 47 -26.60 -16.76 16.42
N ASP A 48 -27.44 -16.15 15.59
CA ASP A 48 -28.90 -16.28 15.69
C ASP A 48 -29.42 -16.10 17.14
N ASP A 49 -28.97 -15.07 17.83
CA ASP A 49 -29.26 -14.73 19.23
C ASP A 49 -28.78 -15.78 20.27
N THR A 50 -28.14 -16.84 19.85
CA THR A 50 -27.57 -17.85 20.74
C THR A 50 -26.09 -17.53 21.01
N VAL A 51 -25.68 -17.57 22.28
CA VAL A 51 -24.29 -17.40 22.68
C VAL A 51 -23.49 -18.60 22.14
N CYS A 52 -22.59 -18.36 21.21
CA CYS A 52 -21.68 -19.38 20.69
C CYS A 52 -20.29 -19.29 21.34
N PHE A 53 -19.96 -18.14 21.94
CA PHE A 53 -18.71 -17.96 22.67
C PHE A 53 -18.90 -16.98 23.83
N ASP A 54 -18.25 -17.26 24.96
CA ASP A 54 -18.19 -16.38 26.13
C ASP A 54 -16.79 -16.53 26.75
N SER A 55 -16.00 -15.47 26.74
CA SER A 55 -14.66 -15.46 27.33
C SER A 55 -14.66 -15.59 28.85
N GLY A 56 -15.83 -15.43 29.49
CA GLY A 56 -15.87 -15.10 30.93
C GLY A 56 -15.21 -13.73 31.18
N ARG A 57 -15.02 -13.39 32.45
CA ARG A 57 -14.27 -12.20 32.84
C ARG A 57 -12.76 -12.48 32.78
N VAL A 58 -12.03 -11.73 31.96
CA VAL A 58 -10.57 -11.85 31.75
C VAL A 58 -9.91 -10.62 32.37
N GLU A 59 -9.04 -10.81 33.34
CA GLU A 59 -8.30 -9.73 34.02
C GLU A 59 -7.08 -9.35 33.18
N THR A 60 -7.20 -8.24 32.45
CA THR A 60 -6.13 -7.73 31.56
C THR A 60 -6.40 -6.29 31.13
N ALA A 61 -5.32 -5.54 30.90
CA ALA A 61 -5.36 -4.24 30.26
C ALA A 61 -5.41 -4.32 28.72
N CYS A 62 -5.32 -5.53 28.12
CA CYS A 62 -5.38 -5.68 26.66
C CYS A 62 -6.81 -5.42 26.16
N ASN A 63 -6.97 -4.49 25.25
CA ASN A 63 -8.22 -4.10 24.61
C ASN A 63 -8.46 -4.82 23.28
N ALA A 64 -7.94 -6.02 23.17
CA ALA A 64 -8.10 -6.89 22.00
C ALA A 64 -8.30 -8.35 22.44
N PHE A 65 -8.90 -9.13 21.55
CA PHE A 65 -9.11 -10.55 21.73
C PHE A 65 -9.00 -11.29 20.39
N VAL A 66 -8.29 -12.40 20.40
CA VAL A 66 -8.23 -13.31 19.26
C VAL A 66 -9.09 -14.51 19.56
N CYS A 67 -9.99 -14.80 18.66
CA CYS A 67 -10.87 -15.96 18.79
C CYS A 67 -10.13 -17.26 18.49
N GLY A 68 -10.49 -18.35 19.17
CA GLY A 68 -9.97 -19.68 18.84
C GLY A 68 -10.41 -20.16 17.45
N PRO A 69 -9.72 -21.17 16.90
CA PRO A 69 -10.11 -21.78 15.62
C PRO A 69 -11.48 -22.46 15.74
N ASP A 70 -12.11 -22.70 14.59
CA ASP A 70 -13.37 -23.49 14.43
C ASP A 70 -14.61 -22.89 15.12
N LEU A 71 -14.58 -21.64 15.55
CA LEU A 71 -15.75 -20.98 16.13
C LEU A 71 -16.73 -20.51 15.06
N LEU A 72 -16.22 -20.02 13.95
CA LEU A 72 -17.03 -19.34 12.95
C LEU A 72 -17.55 -20.35 11.91
N ARG A 73 -18.83 -20.18 11.55
CA ARG A 73 -19.47 -20.90 10.43
C ARG A 73 -19.56 -19.98 9.23
N PRO A 74 -19.41 -20.50 7.99
CA PRO A 74 -19.59 -19.70 6.78
C PRO A 74 -20.99 -19.10 6.70
N GLN A 75 -21.13 -18.00 5.95
CA GLN A 75 -22.39 -17.35 5.60
C GLN A 75 -23.28 -17.00 6.82
N THR A 76 -22.65 -16.71 7.97
CA THR A 76 -23.33 -16.50 9.25
C THR A 76 -23.18 -15.08 9.72
N PHE A 77 -24.29 -14.48 10.11
CA PHE A 77 -24.30 -13.18 10.79
C PHE A 77 -24.02 -13.38 12.28
N TYR A 78 -23.07 -12.63 12.78
CA TYR A 78 -22.68 -12.62 14.19
C TYR A 78 -22.90 -11.23 14.78
N ARG A 79 -23.46 -11.21 16.00
CA ARG A 79 -23.41 -10.08 16.91
C ARG A 79 -22.38 -10.39 17.99
N TRP A 80 -21.68 -9.39 18.46
CA TRP A 80 -20.78 -9.56 19.58
C TRP A 80 -20.87 -8.39 20.53
N ALA A 81 -20.63 -8.65 21.82
CA ALA A 81 -20.69 -7.67 22.89
C ALA A 81 -19.43 -7.76 23.73
N VAL A 82 -18.83 -6.63 24.06
CA VAL A 82 -17.75 -6.55 25.02
C VAL A 82 -18.17 -5.70 26.21
N THR A 83 -18.02 -6.27 27.40
CA THR A 83 -18.14 -5.57 28.68
C THR A 83 -16.74 -5.33 29.21
N VAL A 84 -16.41 -4.07 29.53
CA VAL A 84 -15.10 -3.68 30.05
C VAL A 84 -15.27 -3.10 31.44
N TRP A 85 -14.40 -3.47 32.38
CA TRP A 85 -14.23 -2.88 33.69
C TRP A 85 -12.93 -2.07 33.73
N ASP A 86 -12.99 -0.89 34.32
CA ASP A 86 -11.82 -0.04 34.50
C ASP A 86 -11.24 -0.15 35.93
N ASN A 87 -10.07 0.48 36.12
CA ASN A 87 -9.37 0.53 37.40
C ASN A 87 -10.08 1.42 38.46
N HIS A 88 -11.13 2.15 38.09
CA HIS A 88 -11.98 2.93 39.01
C HIS A 88 -13.19 2.15 39.48
N GLY A 89 -13.39 0.91 39.03
CA GLY A 89 -14.53 0.05 39.39
C GLY A 89 -15.78 0.31 38.56
N GLU A 90 -15.70 1.13 37.49
CA GLU A 90 -16.81 1.32 36.54
C GLU A 90 -16.80 0.23 35.49
N ASN A 91 -17.95 -0.04 34.88
CA ASN A 91 -18.05 -0.92 33.72
C ASN A 91 -19.02 -0.35 32.68
N THR A 92 -18.79 -0.75 31.44
CA THR A 92 -19.67 -0.44 30.33
C THR A 92 -19.67 -1.58 29.31
N THR A 93 -20.74 -1.68 28.54
CA THR A 93 -20.89 -2.69 27.49
C THR A 93 -21.17 -1.98 26.16
N ALA A 94 -20.55 -2.46 25.11
CA ALA A 94 -20.84 -2.04 23.73
C ALA A 94 -21.01 -3.28 22.85
N GLU A 95 -21.76 -3.12 21.75
CA GLU A 95 -22.07 -4.19 20.82
C GLU A 95 -21.73 -3.79 19.39
N SER A 96 -21.39 -4.78 18.58
CA SER A 96 -21.14 -4.63 17.15
C SER A 96 -21.50 -5.93 16.44
N SER A 97 -21.32 -5.97 15.12
CA SER A 97 -21.64 -7.15 14.33
C SER A 97 -20.60 -7.41 13.24
N PHE A 98 -20.60 -8.60 12.70
CA PHE A 98 -19.87 -8.97 11.51
C PHE A 98 -20.58 -10.13 10.81
N GLU A 99 -20.19 -10.38 9.58
CA GLU A 99 -20.71 -11.50 8.81
C GLU A 99 -19.58 -12.28 8.15
N THR A 100 -19.66 -13.60 8.20
CA THR A 100 -18.69 -14.46 7.52
C THR A 100 -19.06 -14.67 6.07
N SER A 101 -18.06 -14.84 5.23
CA SER A 101 -18.19 -15.09 3.82
C SER A 101 -18.57 -16.52 3.48
N LEU A 102 -18.75 -16.78 2.19
CA LEU A 102 -18.78 -18.12 1.61
C LEU A 102 -17.41 -18.80 1.81
N SER A 103 -17.41 -20.04 2.28
CA SER A 103 -16.19 -20.85 2.31
C SER A 103 -15.78 -21.28 0.90
N SER A 104 -14.49 -21.46 0.66
CA SER A 104 -13.96 -21.94 -0.62
C SER A 104 -14.57 -23.30 -1.06
N LYS A 105 -15.05 -24.11 -0.10
CA LYS A 105 -15.68 -25.43 -0.34
C LYS A 105 -17.16 -25.36 -0.70
N GLU A 106 -17.82 -24.21 -0.51
CA GLU A 106 -19.28 -24.07 -0.66
C GLU A 106 -19.71 -23.50 -2.02
N TRP A 107 -18.77 -23.15 -2.86
CA TRP A 107 -19.08 -22.70 -4.21
C TRP A 107 -19.80 -23.78 -5.01
N LYS A 108 -20.94 -23.38 -5.61
CA LYS A 108 -21.76 -24.20 -6.52
C LYS A 108 -21.86 -23.62 -7.92
N ALA A 109 -21.26 -22.43 -8.09
CA ALA A 109 -21.20 -21.69 -9.34
C ALA A 109 -20.12 -22.28 -10.26
N ASP A 110 -20.31 -22.12 -11.55
CA ASP A 110 -19.32 -22.42 -12.55
C ASP A 110 -18.63 -21.18 -13.07
N TRP A 111 -17.35 -21.29 -13.39
CA TRP A 111 -16.63 -20.27 -14.14
C TRP A 111 -17.20 -20.15 -15.54
N MET A 112 -17.70 -18.97 -15.91
CA MET A 112 -18.38 -18.72 -17.17
C MET A 112 -17.64 -17.67 -17.99
N ARG A 113 -17.34 -17.97 -19.26
CA ARG A 113 -16.70 -17.07 -20.21
C ARG A 113 -17.53 -16.83 -21.46
N THR A 114 -17.16 -15.86 -22.27
CA THR A 114 -17.74 -15.68 -23.60
C THR A 114 -17.45 -16.91 -24.51
N PRO A 115 -18.37 -17.34 -25.36
CA PRO A 115 -18.12 -18.42 -26.34
C PRO A 115 -17.21 -17.97 -27.49
N ARG A 116 -16.82 -16.68 -27.54
CA ARG A 116 -15.94 -16.18 -28.60
C ARG A 116 -14.56 -16.83 -28.55
N ALA A 117 -13.91 -16.86 -29.72
CA ALA A 117 -12.55 -17.32 -29.81
C ALA A 117 -11.62 -16.41 -29.01
N TYR A 118 -10.65 -17.01 -28.33
CA TYR A 118 -9.60 -16.28 -27.64
C TYR A 118 -8.85 -15.32 -28.61
N VAL A 119 -8.66 -14.09 -28.19
CA VAL A 119 -7.85 -13.08 -28.90
C VAL A 119 -6.59 -12.82 -28.10
N GLN A 120 -5.44 -13.10 -28.70
CA GLN A 120 -4.16 -12.76 -28.06
C GLN A 120 -4.04 -11.25 -27.89
N ARG A 121 -3.91 -10.82 -26.65
CA ARG A 121 -3.71 -9.41 -26.33
C ARG A 121 -2.29 -8.97 -26.69
N LYS A 122 -2.19 -7.76 -27.17
CA LYS A 122 -0.91 -7.13 -27.57
C LYS A 122 -0.76 -5.83 -26.80
N LYS A 123 0.48 -5.41 -26.59
CA LYS A 123 0.79 -4.07 -26.09
C LYS A 123 0.39 -3.01 -27.14
N GLY A 124 -0.12 -1.89 -26.65
CA GLY A 124 -0.50 -0.75 -27.46
C GLY A 124 -1.97 -0.43 -27.42
N PHE A 125 -2.26 0.85 -27.41
CA PHE A 125 -3.61 1.39 -27.28
C PHE A 125 -4.56 0.84 -28.36
N GLY A 126 -5.75 0.40 -27.93
CA GLY A 126 -6.81 -0.06 -28.83
C GLY A 126 -6.58 -1.41 -29.49
N THR A 127 -5.58 -2.18 -29.08
CA THR A 127 -5.29 -3.51 -29.62
C THR A 127 -5.96 -4.65 -28.83
N GLN A 128 -6.52 -4.33 -27.66
CA GLN A 128 -7.23 -5.27 -26.78
C GLN A 128 -8.62 -5.62 -27.36
N PRO A 129 -9.17 -6.79 -27.02
CA PRO A 129 -10.56 -7.10 -27.36
C PRO A 129 -11.53 -6.21 -26.55
N PRO A 130 -12.80 -6.06 -27.02
CA PRO A 130 -13.81 -5.36 -26.26
C PRO A 130 -14.05 -5.98 -24.88
N ALA A 131 -14.36 -5.13 -23.89
CA ALA A 131 -14.88 -5.60 -22.62
C ALA A 131 -16.15 -6.44 -22.82
N THR A 132 -16.42 -7.35 -21.91
CA THR A 132 -17.54 -8.30 -22.03
C THR A 132 -18.63 -7.96 -21.03
N LEU A 133 -19.87 -7.90 -21.52
CA LEU A 133 -21.06 -7.84 -20.70
C LEU A 133 -21.53 -9.26 -20.38
N PHE A 134 -21.74 -9.55 -19.10
CA PHE A 134 -22.34 -10.79 -18.60
C PHE A 134 -23.67 -10.45 -17.96
N ARG A 135 -24.76 -11.12 -18.33
CA ARG A 135 -26.11 -10.88 -17.86
C ARG A 135 -26.77 -12.15 -17.37
N ARG A 136 -27.27 -12.15 -16.13
CA ARG A 136 -28.06 -13.24 -15.54
C ARG A 136 -29.41 -12.72 -15.09
N ALA A 137 -30.47 -13.06 -15.81
CA ALA A 137 -31.86 -12.78 -15.39
C ALA A 137 -32.39 -13.95 -14.55
N PHE A 138 -33.17 -13.65 -13.53
CA PHE A 138 -33.82 -14.63 -12.67
C PHE A 138 -35.09 -14.07 -12.04
N THR A 139 -35.95 -14.92 -11.55
CA THR A 139 -37.25 -14.52 -10.97
C THR A 139 -37.35 -14.94 -9.51
N LEU A 140 -37.76 -14.01 -8.65
CA LEU A 140 -38.08 -14.30 -7.24
C LEU A 140 -39.58 -14.35 -7.03
N SER A 141 -40.03 -15.39 -6.32
CA SER A 141 -41.43 -15.60 -5.95
C SER A 141 -41.79 -14.95 -4.62
N ALA A 142 -40.81 -14.64 -3.78
CA ALA A 142 -40.96 -13.99 -2.48
C ALA A 142 -39.97 -12.85 -2.29
N ALA A 143 -40.26 -11.91 -1.40
CA ALA A 143 -39.31 -10.83 -1.08
C ALA A 143 -38.09 -11.37 -0.33
N PRO A 144 -36.87 -10.88 -0.63
CA PRO A 144 -35.69 -11.27 0.10
C PRO A 144 -35.72 -10.70 1.53
N ARG A 145 -35.41 -11.54 2.53
CA ARG A 145 -35.11 -11.11 3.90
C ARG A 145 -33.63 -10.77 4.03
N ARG A 146 -32.77 -11.56 3.37
CA ARG A 146 -31.33 -11.40 3.30
C ARG A 146 -30.83 -11.93 1.96
N ALA A 147 -30.01 -11.18 1.29
CA ALA A 147 -29.41 -11.58 0.03
C ALA A 147 -27.92 -11.24 0.01
N ARG A 148 -27.06 -12.22 -0.21
CA ARG A 148 -25.60 -12.07 -0.27
C ARG A 148 -25.08 -12.60 -1.59
N LEU A 149 -24.40 -11.73 -2.35
CA LEU A 149 -23.70 -12.11 -3.57
C LEU A 149 -22.21 -12.22 -3.26
N TYR A 150 -21.65 -13.35 -3.65
CA TYR A 150 -20.22 -13.58 -3.70
C TYR A 150 -19.80 -13.57 -5.16
N ALA A 151 -18.87 -12.70 -5.55
CA ALA A 151 -18.53 -12.51 -6.96
C ALA A 151 -17.04 -12.22 -7.16
N THR A 152 -16.50 -12.74 -8.26
CA THR A 152 -15.14 -12.47 -8.74
C THR A 152 -15.09 -12.62 -10.26
N CYS A 153 -13.96 -12.25 -10.87
CA CYS A 153 -13.71 -12.48 -12.28
C CYS A 153 -12.21 -12.67 -12.56
N LEU A 154 -11.90 -13.11 -13.75
CA LEU A 154 -10.58 -13.02 -14.36
C LEU A 154 -10.58 -11.79 -15.29
N GLY A 155 -9.99 -10.72 -14.81
CA GLY A 155 -10.09 -9.35 -15.30
C GLY A 155 -10.42 -8.39 -14.17
N VAL A 156 -11.12 -7.28 -14.46
CA VAL A 156 -11.74 -6.37 -13.48
C VAL A 156 -13.18 -6.12 -13.87
N TYR A 157 -14.10 -6.04 -12.90
CA TYR A 157 -15.52 -5.93 -13.19
C TYR A 157 -16.23 -4.76 -12.52
N ARG A 158 -17.29 -4.31 -13.17
CA ARG A 158 -18.34 -3.48 -12.59
C ARG A 158 -19.62 -4.29 -12.46
N LEU A 159 -20.16 -4.35 -11.23
CA LEU A 159 -21.40 -5.06 -10.92
C LEU A 159 -22.59 -4.10 -10.94
N THR A 160 -23.69 -4.54 -11.55
CA THR A 160 -25.00 -3.90 -11.43
C THR A 160 -26.06 -4.91 -11.05
N VAL A 161 -27.07 -4.43 -10.32
CA VAL A 161 -28.27 -5.20 -9.98
C VAL A 161 -29.49 -4.36 -10.34
N ASN A 162 -30.30 -4.82 -11.28
CA ASN A 162 -31.44 -4.07 -11.80
C ASN A 162 -31.07 -2.63 -12.23
N GLY A 163 -29.91 -2.48 -12.90
CA GLY A 163 -29.39 -1.21 -13.39
C GLY A 163 -28.68 -0.33 -12.34
N LYS A 164 -28.50 -0.81 -11.11
CA LYS A 164 -27.88 -0.02 -10.02
C LYS A 164 -26.62 -0.71 -9.53
N ARG A 165 -25.57 0.06 -9.25
CA ARG A 165 -24.38 -0.43 -8.55
C ARG A 165 -24.71 -0.69 -7.07
N PRO A 166 -24.28 -1.82 -6.48
CA PRO A 166 -24.52 -2.12 -5.08
C PRO A 166 -23.66 -1.28 -4.13
N ASP A 167 -22.48 -0.85 -4.56
CA ASP A 167 -21.53 -0.02 -3.82
C ASP A 167 -20.66 0.84 -4.76
N MET A 168 -19.65 1.49 -4.20
CA MET A 168 -18.76 2.43 -4.91
C MET A 168 -17.41 1.82 -5.30
N ARG A 169 -17.20 0.51 -5.09
CA ARG A 169 -15.91 -0.11 -5.39
C ARG A 169 -15.56 -0.08 -6.88
N GLU A 170 -14.29 0.11 -7.14
CA GLU A 170 -13.68 0.10 -8.46
C GLU A 170 -12.70 -1.07 -8.57
N PHE A 171 -12.40 -1.51 -9.77
CA PHE A 171 -11.39 -2.54 -10.08
C PHE A 171 -11.56 -3.90 -9.39
N ALA A 172 -12.73 -4.24 -8.84
CA ALA A 172 -12.94 -5.58 -8.30
C ALA A 172 -12.61 -6.66 -9.37
N PRO A 173 -11.97 -7.79 -9.00
CA PRO A 173 -11.65 -8.28 -7.68
C PRO A 173 -10.32 -7.74 -7.12
N GLU A 174 -9.70 -6.75 -7.77
CA GLU A 174 -8.41 -6.15 -7.47
C GLU A 174 -7.21 -7.02 -7.87
N HIS A 175 -5.99 -6.52 -7.59
CA HIS A 175 -4.75 -7.16 -8.00
C HIS A 175 -4.23 -8.08 -6.90
N THR A 176 -4.20 -9.38 -7.15
CA THR A 176 -3.63 -10.40 -6.26
C THR A 176 -2.66 -11.29 -7.03
N SER A 177 -2.01 -12.23 -6.34
CA SER A 177 -1.20 -13.25 -7.00
C SER A 177 -2.09 -14.31 -7.65
N TYR A 178 -2.58 -14.01 -8.83
CA TYR A 178 -3.55 -14.87 -9.56
C TYR A 178 -3.11 -16.33 -9.77
N LYS A 179 -1.82 -16.64 -9.61
CA LYS A 179 -1.34 -18.03 -9.70
C LYS A 179 -1.70 -18.89 -8.48
N GLY A 180 -2.05 -18.28 -7.36
CA GLY A 180 -2.37 -19.00 -6.13
C GLY A 180 -3.46 -18.37 -5.28
N LEU A 181 -3.78 -17.08 -5.49
CA LEU A 181 -4.76 -16.34 -4.72
C LEU A 181 -5.62 -15.46 -5.60
N LEU A 182 -6.94 -15.61 -5.52
CA LEU A 182 -7.91 -14.75 -6.19
C LEU A 182 -8.94 -14.26 -5.20
N CYS A 183 -9.03 -12.94 -5.02
CA CYS A 183 -10.06 -12.35 -4.16
C CYS A 183 -11.44 -12.46 -4.79
N PHE A 184 -12.45 -12.60 -3.93
CA PHE A 184 -13.85 -12.39 -4.27
C PHE A 184 -14.49 -11.42 -3.30
N GLN A 185 -15.48 -10.68 -3.78
CA GLN A 185 -16.19 -9.67 -3.01
C GLN A 185 -17.51 -10.23 -2.48
N THR A 186 -17.91 -9.77 -1.29
CA THR A 186 -19.23 -10.03 -0.72
C THR A 186 -20.08 -8.77 -0.79
N TYR A 187 -21.29 -8.88 -1.34
CA TYR A 187 -22.23 -7.75 -1.48
C TYR A 187 -23.53 -8.02 -0.76
N ASP A 188 -24.10 -7.03 -0.10
CA ASP A 188 -25.48 -7.05 0.37
C ASP A 188 -26.42 -6.54 -0.72
N LEU A 189 -27.19 -7.44 -1.33
CA LEU A 189 -28.15 -7.12 -2.36
C LEU A 189 -29.60 -7.06 -1.85
N THR A 190 -29.84 -7.20 -0.56
CA THR A 190 -31.19 -7.33 0.03
C THR A 190 -32.14 -6.21 -0.41
N ALA A 191 -31.66 -4.95 -0.41
CA ALA A 191 -32.45 -3.79 -0.78
C ALA A 191 -32.61 -3.57 -2.30
N LEU A 192 -31.82 -4.26 -3.12
CA LEU A 192 -31.82 -4.11 -4.58
C LEU A 192 -32.69 -5.11 -5.30
N LEU A 193 -33.04 -6.23 -4.64
CA LEU A 193 -33.84 -7.30 -5.19
C LEU A 193 -35.33 -7.11 -4.86
N HIS A 194 -36.20 -7.60 -5.75
CA HIS A 194 -37.66 -7.53 -5.57
C HIS A 194 -38.37 -8.78 -6.12
N ILE A 195 -39.63 -8.95 -5.74
CA ILE A 195 -40.48 -10.01 -6.33
C ILE A 195 -40.63 -9.77 -7.82
N GLY A 196 -40.54 -10.82 -8.62
CA GLY A 196 -40.55 -10.76 -10.07
C GLY A 196 -39.16 -10.92 -10.67
N GLU A 197 -38.99 -10.44 -11.90
CA GLU A 197 -37.73 -10.51 -12.62
C GLU A 197 -36.67 -9.61 -12.02
N ASN A 198 -35.46 -10.13 -11.84
CA ASN A 198 -34.26 -9.40 -11.41
C ASN A 198 -33.13 -9.73 -12.38
N VAL A 199 -32.13 -8.85 -12.46
CA VAL A 199 -30.98 -8.99 -13.34
C VAL A 199 -29.69 -8.68 -12.58
N LEU A 200 -28.72 -9.59 -12.67
CA LEU A 200 -27.32 -9.33 -12.35
C LEU A 200 -26.58 -9.02 -13.65
N GLY A 201 -25.90 -7.88 -13.70
CA GLY A 201 -25.02 -7.47 -14.80
C GLY A 201 -23.59 -7.33 -14.31
N MET A 202 -22.64 -7.93 -15.03
CA MET A 202 -21.20 -7.71 -14.82
C MET A 202 -20.58 -7.26 -16.14
N GLU A 203 -20.00 -6.06 -16.17
CA GLU A 203 -19.15 -5.58 -17.25
C GLU A 203 -17.70 -5.84 -16.87
N VAL A 204 -16.97 -6.62 -17.68
CA VAL A 204 -15.61 -7.09 -17.39
C VAL A 204 -14.63 -6.56 -18.40
N GLY A 205 -13.61 -5.82 -17.92
CA GLY A 205 -12.46 -5.34 -18.68
C GLY A 205 -11.20 -6.14 -18.36
N ASP A 206 -10.11 -5.86 -19.08
CA ASP A 206 -8.87 -6.64 -19.00
C ASP A 206 -8.20 -6.60 -17.61
N GLY A 207 -8.11 -5.42 -16.96
CA GLY A 207 -7.45 -5.27 -15.68
C GLY A 207 -6.02 -5.79 -15.68
N TRP A 208 -5.54 -6.25 -14.52
CA TRP A 208 -4.19 -6.80 -14.38
C TRP A 208 -4.06 -8.23 -14.90
N TYR A 209 -5.12 -9.05 -14.76
CA TYR A 209 -5.07 -10.48 -15.15
C TYR A 209 -4.87 -10.67 -16.65
N CYS A 210 -5.54 -9.87 -17.46
CA CYS A 210 -5.50 -10.00 -18.91
C CYS A 210 -4.41 -9.14 -19.58
N CYS A 211 -3.85 -8.17 -18.87
CA CYS A 211 -2.82 -7.28 -19.40
C CYS A 211 -1.49 -8.01 -19.58
N PRO A 212 -0.84 -7.96 -20.76
CA PRO A 212 0.39 -8.70 -21.04
C PRO A 212 1.57 -8.37 -20.12
N GLN A 213 1.59 -7.18 -19.50
CA GLN A 213 2.63 -6.75 -18.58
C GLN A 213 2.47 -7.33 -17.18
N THR A 214 1.23 -7.43 -16.71
CA THR A 214 0.89 -7.80 -15.32
C THR A 214 0.23 -9.15 -15.16
N GLN A 215 -0.08 -9.84 -16.27
CA GLN A 215 -0.60 -11.20 -16.18
C GLN A 215 0.33 -12.09 -15.34
N PRO A 216 -0.21 -13.10 -14.63
CA PRO A 216 0.61 -14.03 -13.88
C PRO A 216 1.61 -14.77 -14.78
N PRO A 217 2.82 -15.09 -14.31
CA PRO A 217 3.84 -15.79 -15.09
C PRO A 217 3.54 -17.29 -15.19
N ILE A 218 2.46 -17.63 -15.91
CA ILE A 218 1.99 -19.00 -16.14
C ILE A 218 2.22 -19.34 -17.62
N ASP A 219 3.00 -20.37 -17.89
CA ASP A 219 3.31 -20.80 -19.24
C ASP A 219 2.04 -21.25 -19.99
N GLY A 220 1.88 -20.70 -21.19
CA GLY A 220 0.74 -21.01 -22.05
C GLY A 220 -0.59 -20.41 -21.59
N LEU A 221 -0.59 -19.48 -20.65
CA LEU A 221 -1.77 -18.76 -20.22
C LEU A 221 -2.46 -18.08 -21.41
N GLN A 222 -3.76 -18.27 -21.49
CA GLN A 222 -4.66 -17.60 -22.45
C GLN A 222 -5.71 -16.82 -21.65
N PRO A 223 -5.34 -15.64 -21.09
CA PRO A 223 -6.24 -14.91 -20.21
C PRO A 223 -7.46 -14.39 -20.99
N ASP A 224 -8.66 -14.63 -20.47
CA ASP A 224 -9.91 -14.18 -21.05
C ASP A 224 -10.88 -13.72 -19.96
N HIS A 225 -11.85 -12.88 -20.31
CA HIS A 225 -12.88 -12.42 -19.39
C HIS A 225 -13.75 -13.60 -18.94
N THR A 226 -13.71 -13.89 -17.66
CA THR A 226 -14.41 -15.01 -17.05
C THR A 226 -15.01 -14.55 -15.73
N VAL A 227 -16.24 -14.94 -15.44
CA VAL A 227 -16.93 -14.57 -14.20
C VAL A 227 -17.26 -15.79 -13.36
N LEU A 228 -17.27 -15.62 -12.05
CA LEU A 228 -17.78 -16.56 -11.07
C LEU A 228 -18.61 -15.80 -10.06
N PHE A 229 -19.88 -16.17 -9.86
CA PHE A 229 -20.71 -15.57 -8.82
C PHE A 229 -21.73 -16.55 -8.26
N GLN A 230 -22.05 -16.37 -6.98
CA GLN A 230 -23.08 -17.12 -6.27
C GLN A 230 -23.87 -16.16 -5.39
N LEU A 231 -25.17 -16.07 -5.62
CA LEU A 231 -26.13 -15.28 -4.84
C LEU A 231 -26.96 -16.20 -3.96
N GLU A 232 -26.87 -16.03 -2.66
CA GLU A 232 -27.64 -16.72 -1.64
C GLU A 232 -28.75 -15.80 -1.13
N ILE A 233 -30.00 -16.25 -1.19
CA ILE A 233 -31.18 -15.48 -0.79
C ILE A 233 -31.96 -16.26 0.26
N GLU A 234 -32.14 -15.67 1.39
CA GLU A 234 -33.11 -16.07 2.39
C GLU A 234 -34.39 -15.26 2.17
N ASN A 235 -35.47 -15.92 1.82
CA ASN A 235 -36.74 -15.27 1.52
C ASN A 235 -37.56 -15.00 2.81
N ALA A 236 -38.47 -14.03 2.78
CA ALA A 236 -39.32 -13.67 3.91
C ALA A 236 -40.25 -14.81 4.33
N ASP A 237 -40.55 -15.76 3.45
CA ASP A 237 -41.35 -16.97 3.73
C ASP A 237 -40.52 -18.13 4.33
N GLY A 238 -39.21 -17.91 4.57
CA GLY A 238 -38.29 -18.91 5.10
C GLY A 238 -37.70 -19.87 4.07
N THR A 239 -37.99 -19.71 2.81
CA THR A 239 -37.35 -20.48 1.73
C THR A 239 -36.00 -19.92 1.36
N HIS A 240 -35.12 -20.77 0.79
CA HIS A 240 -33.82 -20.36 0.29
C HIS A 240 -33.77 -20.45 -1.23
N THR A 241 -33.22 -19.43 -1.87
CA THR A 241 -32.99 -19.36 -3.31
C THR A 241 -31.51 -19.14 -3.59
N ARG A 242 -30.92 -19.93 -4.47
CA ARG A 242 -29.53 -19.74 -4.94
C ARG A 242 -29.53 -19.47 -6.42
N ILE A 243 -28.78 -18.43 -6.84
CA ILE A 243 -28.54 -18.09 -8.25
C ILE A 243 -27.02 -18.12 -8.46
N CYS A 244 -26.58 -18.91 -9.40
CA CYS A 244 -25.17 -19.08 -9.72
C CYS A 244 -24.84 -18.55 -11.11
N SER A 245 -23.55 -18.32 -11.35
CA SER A 245 -23.02 -18.30 -12.71
C SER A 245 -23.11 -19.72 -13.27
N ASP A 246 -23.92 -19.88 -14.29
CA ASP A 246 -24.26 -21.15 -14.97
C ASP A 246 -24.59 -20.87 -16.45
N GLU A 247 -25.09 -21.88 -17.16
CA GLU A 247 -25.51 -21.78 -18.56
C GLU A 247 -26.62 -20.76 -18.83
N GLY A 248 -27.28 -20.21 -17.80
CA GLY A 248 -28.25 -19.13 -17.92
C GLY A 248 -27.62 -17.73 -18.00
N VAL A 249 -26.31 -17.64 -17.96
CA VAL A 249 -25.58 -16.37 -18.18
C VAL A 249 -25.49 -16.11 -19.70
N LEU A 250 -25.84 -14.90 -20.10
CA LEU A 250 -25.71 -14.42 -21.48
C LEU A 250 -24.54 -13.43 -21.59
N THR A 251 -23.88 -13.35 -22.73
CA THR A 251 -22.73 -12.50 -23.00
C THR A 251 -22.90 -11.65 -24.25
N HIS A 252 -22.36 -10.42 -24.21
CA HIS A 252 -22.30 -9.51 -25.35
C HIS A 252 -21.03 -8.66 -25.29
N GLU A 253 -20.63 -8.01 -26.39
CA GLU A 253 -19.56 -6.99 -26.36
C GLU A 253 -20.05 -5.71 -25.71
N SER A 254 -19.19 -5.10 -24.93
CA SER A 254 -19.42 -3.77 -24.35
C SER A 254 -19.11 -2.64 -25.36
N ALA A 255 -19.64 -1.45 -25.07
CA ALA A 255 -19.22 -0.19 -25.68
C ALA A 255 -17.77 0.19 -25.33
N VAL A 256 -17.17 -0.38 -24.29
CA VAL A 256 -15.73 -0.34 -24.03
C VAL A 256 -15.05 -1.26 -25.02
N ARG A 257 -14.44 -0.66 -26.05
CA ARG A 257 -13.87 -1.38 -27.21
C ARG A 257 -12.46 -1.88 -26.98
N ALA A 258 -11.75 -1.25 -26.04
CA ALA A 258 -10.46 -1.69 -25.52
C ALA A 258 -10.30 -1.13 -24.11
N SER A 259 -9.69 -1.90 -23.23
CA SER A 259 -9.28 -1.45 -21.90
C SER A 259 -7.93 -2.06 -21.54
N ASP A 260 -7.03 -1.25 -21.04
CA ASP A 260 -5.73 -1.67 -20.56
C ASP A 260 -5.36 -0.84 -19.34
N ILE A 261 -4.82 -1.48 -18.31
CA ILE A 261 -4.52 -0.79 -17.06
C ILE A 261 -3.44 0.30 -17.23
N PHE A 262 -2.61 0.20 -18.28
CA PHE A 262 -1.54 1.15 -18.60
C PHE A 262 -1.91 2.08 -19.74
N ASP A 263 -2.25 1.51 -20.91
CA ASP A 263 -2.45 2.28 -22.15
C ASP A 263 -3.73 3.12 -22.13
N GLY A 264 -4.78 2.66 -21.41
CA GLY A 264 -6.03 3.38 -21.23
C GLY A 264 -7.26 2.71 -21.83
N GLU A 265 -8.33 3.49 -22.08
CA GLU A 265 -9.63 2.98 -22.48
C GLU A 265 -10.14 3.62 -23.77
N LEU A 266 -10.73 2.80 -24.66
CA LEU A 266 -11.49 3.23 -25.83
C LEU A 266 -12.97 2.92 -25.63
N TYR A 267 -13.81 3.94 -25.52
CA TYR A 267 -15.25 3.81 -25.39
C TYR A 267 -15.98 4.39 -26.63
N ASP A 268 -16.92 3.61 -27.19
CA ASP A 268 -17.76 4.05 -28.32
C ASP A 268 -19.23 4.09 -27.88
N ALA A 269 -19.73 5.29 -27.58
CA ALA A 269 -21.10 5.46 -27.10
C ALA A 269 -22.18 5.02 -28.11
N ARG A 270 -21.86 4.96 -29.41
CA ARG A 270 -22.79 4.47 -30.46
C ARG A 270 -23.11 2.97 -30.30
N LEU A 271 -22.27 2.23 -29.56
CA LEU A 271 -22.40 0.80 -29.30
C LEU A 271 -22.96 0.53 -27.89
N ALA A 272 -23.30 1.56 -27.14
CA ALA A 272 -23.92 1.38 -25.83
C ALA A 272 -25.28 0.67 -25.94
N LEU A 273 -25.56 -0.16 -24.96
CA LEU A 273 -26.81 -0.93 -24.86
C LEU A 273 -27.60 -0.46 -23.62
N PRO A 274 -28.32 0.69 -23.68
CA PRO A 274 -29.03 1.20 -22.52
C PRO A 274 -30.00 0.18 -21.94
N GLY A 275 -29.95 -0.03 -20.61
CA GLY A 275 -30.86 -0.96 -19.91
C GLY A 275 -30.52 -2.45 -20.07
N TRP A 276 -29.36 -2.79 -20.62
CA TRP A 276 -28.94 -4.18 -20.78
C TRP A 276 -28.95 -4.98 -19.46
N ASP A 277 -28.78 -4.31 -18.36
CA ASP A 277 -28.74 -4.83 -17.00
C ASP A 277 -30.06 -4.61 -16.21
N MET A 278 -31.15 -4.30 -16.93
CA MET A 278 -32.48 -4.08 -16.36
C MET A 278 -33.42 -5.25 -16.65
N PRO A 279 -34.43 -5.48 -15.78
CA PRO A 279 -35.55 -6.36 -16.11
C PRO A 279 -36.27 -5.91 -17.38
N GLY A 280 -36.78 -6.89 -18.17
CA GLY A 280 -37.51 -6.65 -19.41
C GLY A 280 -36.65 -6.33 -20.65
N PHE A 281 -35.32 -6.25 -20.54
CA PHE A 281 -34.44 -6.08 -21.70
C PHE A 281 -34.45 -7.33 -22.59
N THR A 282 -34.60 -7.12 -23.90
CA THR A 282 -34.60 -8.22 -24.88
C THR A 282 -33.18 -8.51 -25.37
N ALA A 283 -32.61 -9.60 -24.94
CA ALA A 283 -31.24 -10.04 -25.29
C ALA A 283 -31.23 -11.00 -26.50
N ALA A 284 -31.87 -10.63 -27.61
CA ALA A 284 -32.10 -11.57 -28.72
C ALA A 284 -30.83 -11.99 -29.48
N ASP A 285 -29.82 -11.14 -29.52
CA ASP A 285 -28.51 -11.34 -30.19
C ASP A 285 -27.38 -11.68 -29.21
N TRP A 286 -27.70 -11.85 -27.95
CA TRP A 286 -26.73 -12.25 -26.93
C TRP A 286 -26.39 -13.76 -27.05
N LEU A 287 -25.15 -14.10 -26.74
CA LEU A 287 -24.66 -15.47 -26.81
C LEU A 287 -24.68 -16.11 -25.40
N PRO A 288 -25.14 -17.35 -25.26
CA PRO A 288 -24.97 -18.09 -24.00
C PRO A 288 -23.49 -18.16 -23.61
N ALA A 289 -23.17 -17.87 -22.35
CA ALA A 289 -21.84 -18.11 -21.80
C ALA A 289 -21.52 -19.61 -21.84
N VAL A 290 -20.23 -19.93 -21.91
CA VAL A 290 -19.76 -21.32 -21.85
C VAL A 290 -18.91 -21.54 -20.63
N LYS A 291 -18.98 -22.75 -20.07
CA LYS A 291 -18.16 -23.11 -18.92
C LYS A 291 -16.68 -23.07 -19.29
N ASP A 292 -15.90 -22.36 -18.49
CA ASP A 292 -14.45 -22.38 -18.62
C ASP A 292 -13.88 -23.59 -17.89
N THR A 293 -13.17 -24.44 -18.63
CA THR A 293 -12.54 -25.65 -18.10
C THR A 293 -11.04 -25.52 -17.91
N LYS A 294 -10.47 -24.36 -18.23
CA LYS A 294 -9.04 -24.06 -18.15
C LYS A 294 -8.66 -23.24 -16.90
N GLN A 295 -9.40 -23.43 -15.84
CA GLN A 295 -9.31 -22.53 -14.68
C GLN A 295 -7.94 -22.48 -14.00
N SER A 296 -7.70 -21.35 -13.36
CA SER A 296 -6.71 -21.15 -12.33
C SER A 296 -6.97 -22.09 -11.14
N ASP A 297 -5.94 -22.75 -10.64
CA ASP A 297 -5.95 -23.49 -9.37
C ASP A 297 -5.91 -22.53 -8.17
N SER A 298 -6.12 -21.24 -8.39
CA SER A 298 -6.08 -20.19 -7.35
C SER A 298 -7.12 -20.45 -6.28
N VAL A 299 -6.70 -20.30 -5.04
CA VAL A 299 -7.59 -20.36 -3.89
C VAL A 299 -8.46 -19.11 -3.90
N LEU A 300 -9.79 -19.30 -3.87
CA LEU A 300 -10.75 -18.21 -3.71
C LEU A 300 -10.73 -17.72 -2.26
N TYR A 301 -10.44 -16.43 -2.08
CA TYR A 301 -10.29 -15.80 -0.77
C TYR A 301 -11.19 -14.58 -0.67
N PRO A 302 -11.98 -14.42 0.41
CA PRO A 302 -12.77 -13.22 0.59
C PRO A 302 -11.86 -12.00 0.77
N GLN A 303 -12.16 -10.91 0.08
CA GLN A 303 -11.38 -9.68 0.20
C GLN A 303 -11.32 -9.23 1.66
N PHE A 304 -10.10 -9.05 2.18
CA PHE A 304 -9.85 -8.72 3.58
C PHE A 304 -9.89 -7.21 3.82
N ASP A 305 -9.33 -6.42 2.90
CA ASP A 305 -9.20 -4.97 3.02
C ASP A 305 -10.43 -4.21 2.52
N ASP A 306 -10.38 -2.90 2.64
CA ASP A 306 -11.38 -2.00 2.08
C ASP A 306 -11.15 -1.81 0.57
N PRO A 307 -12.22 -1.52 -0.20
CA PRO A 307 -12.13 -1.48 -1.66
C PRO A 307 -11.40 -0.25 -2.19
N VAL A 308 -10.91 -0.35 -3.42
CA VAL A 308 -10.56 0.83 -4.20
C VAL A 308 -11.83 1.62 -4.51
N ILE A 309 -11.82 2.92 -4.20
CA ILE A 309 -12.94 3.85 -4.44
C ILE A 309 -12.42 5.18 -4.99
N CYS A 310 -13.35 6.03 -5.46
CA CYS A 310 -13.08 7.46 -5.63
C CYS A 310 -12.99 8.12 -4.25
N VAL A 311 -11.78 8.48 -3.82
CA VAL A 311 -11.54 9.14 -2.52
C VAL A 311 -11.68 10.65 -2.60
N LYS A 312 -11.56 11.23 -3.79
CA LYS A 312 -11.65 12.68 -4.01
C LYS A 312 -11.91 13.04 -5.47
N GLU A 313 -12.59 14.12 -5.70
CA GLU A 313 -12.74 14.76 -7.01
C GLU A 313 -12.05 16.12 -7.01
N LEU A 314 -11.24 16.39 -8.04
CA LEU A 314 -10.54 17.66 -8.20
C LEU A 314 -10.97 18.31 -9.52
N PRO A 315 -11.72 19.43 -9.48
CA PRO A 315 -11.99 20.22 -10.66
C PRO A 315 -10.71 20.76 -11.29
N ALA A 316 -10.64 20.85 -12.60
CA ALA A 316 -9.52 21.49 -13.28
C ALA A 316 -9.39 22.96 -12.85
N GLN A 317 -8.14 23.37 -12.57
CA GLN A 317 -7.84 24.75 -12.17
C GLN A 317 -7.82 25.70 -13.37
N CYS A 318 -7.28 25.25 -14.50
CA CYS A 318 -7.25 26.03 -15.72
C CYS A 318 -7.15 25.15 -16.96
N VAL A 319 -7.48 25.77 -18.10
CA VAL A 319 -7.20 25.28 -19.45
C VAL A 319 -6.41 26.34 -20.18
N TYR A 320 -5.35 25.96 -20.86
CA TYR A 320 -4.52 26.87 -21.64
C TYR A 320 -4.05 26.24 -22.94
N THR A 321 -3.66 27.08 -23.90
CA THR A 321 -3.01 26.64 -25.14
C THR A 321 -1.50 26.78 -24.97
N SER A 322 -0.77 25.68 -25.14
CA SER A 322 0.69 25.68 -25.05
C SER A 322 1.33 26.42 -26.21
N PRO A 323 2.60 26.83 -26.13
CA PRO A 323 3.33 27.41 -27.28
C PRO A 323 3.38 26.53 -28.54
N LYS A 324 3.20 25.23 -28.40
CA LYS A 324 3.07 24.28 -29.53
C LYS A 324 1.64 24.20 -30.09
N GLY A 325 0.68 24.92 -29.52
CA GLY A 325 -0.72 24.90 -29.95
C GLY A 325 -1.54 23.76 -29.34
N GLU A 326 -1.05 23.09 -28.30
CA GLU A 326 -1.73 22.01 -27.62
C GLU A 326 -2.70 22.55 -26.58
N THR A 327 -3.86 21.95 -26.44
CA THR A 327 -4.79 22.26 -25.33
C THR A 327 -4.41 21.45 -24.10
N ILE A 328 -4.01 22.15 -23.04
CA ILE A 328 -3.60 21.57 -21.78
C ILE A 328 -4.57 21.94 -20.67
N VAL A 329 -5.00 20.95 -19.90
CA VAL A 329 -5.79 21.10 -18.66
C VAL A 329 -4.85 20.84 -17.48
N ASP A 330 -4.83 21.73 -16.47
CA ASP A 330 -4.07 21.56 -15.23
C ASP A 330 -5.02 21.36 -14.04
N PHE A 331 -4.86 20.27 -13.29
CA PHE A 331 -5.59 20.01 -12.06
C PHE A 331 -4.89 20.53 -10.80
N GLY A 332 -3.64 21.01 -10.93
CA GLY A 332 -2.86 21.57 -9.82
C GLY A 332 -2.26 20.55 -8.85
N GLN A 333 -2.56 19.27 -9.00
CA GLN A 333 -2.11 18.18 -8.14
C GLN A 333 -1.80 16.93 -8.98
N VAL A 334 -0.67 16.30 -8.75
CA VAL A 334 -0.39 14.96 -9.30
C VAL A 334 -1.22 13.93 -8.53
N VAL A 335 -1.92 13.07 -9.23
CA VAL A 335 -2.85 12.08 -8.67
C VAL A 335 -2.69 10.72 -9.36
N ALA A 336 -3.20 9.67 -8.72
CA ALA A 336 -3.59 8.43 -9.38
C ALA A 336 -5.11 8.42 -9.58
N GLY A 337 -5.56 8.09 -10.78
CA GLY A 337 -6.98 8.09 -11.07
C GLY A 337 -7.28 8.21 -12.56
N ARG A 338 -8.39 8.83 -12.88
CA ARG A 338 -8.85 9.02 -14.26
C ARG A 338 -9.50 10.37 -14.45
N ALA A 339 -9.60 10.81 -15.68
CA ALA A 339 -10.27 12.06 -15.99
C ALA A 339 -11.75 11.82 -16.36
N ARG A 340 -12.62 12.67 -15.83
CA ARG A 340 -14.01 12.80 -16.27
C ARG A 340 -14.14 14.05 -17.14
N VAL A 341 -14.77 13.91 -18.30
CA VAL A 341 -15.04 15.03 -19.21
C VAL A 341 -16.50 15.09 -19.61
N THR A 342 -17.10 16.28 -19.57
CA THR A 342 -18.46 16.53 -20.05
C THR A 342 -18.40 17.29 -21.36
N VAL A 343 -18.96 16.73 -22.42
CA VAL A 343 -18.92 17.27 -23.80
C VAL A 343 -20.25 17.11 -24.50
N ASP A 344 -20.48 17.99 -25.49
CA ASP A 344 -21.56 17.90 -26.46
C ASP A 344 -20.90 17.86 -27.84
N LEU A 345 -20.87 16.71 -28.46
CA LEU A 345 -20.14 16.44 -29.69
C LEU A 345 -21.04 15.75 -30.72
N PRO A 346 -20.84 15.99 -32.03
CA PRO A 346 -21.55 15.25 -33.08
C PRO A 346 -21.32 13.75 -33.01
N THR A 347 -22.29 13.00 -33.54
CA THR A 347 -22.16 11.53 -33.66
C THR A 347 -20.86 11.13 -34.36
N GLY A 348 -20.10 10.24 -33.76
CA GLY A 348 -18.82 9.74 -34.28
C GLY A 348 -17.64 10.66 -34.07
N ALA A 349 -17.82 11.86 -33.52
CA ALA A 349 -16.71 12.70 -33.07
C ALA A 349 -16.07 12.08 -31.83
N ALA A 350 -14.73 12.19 -31.73
CA ALA A 350 -13.98 11.62 -30.64
C ALA A 350 -13.31 12.72 -29.81
N VAL A 351 -13.32 12.54 -28.48
CA VAL A 351 -12.45 13.27 -27.57
C VAL A 351 -11.33 12.35 -27.12
N THR A 352 -10.10 12.88 -27.12
CA THR A 352 -8.91 12.17 -26.66
C THR A 352 -8.32 12.90 -25.46
N LEU A 353 -8.06 12.17 -24.39
CA LEU A 353 -7.43 12.62 -23.16
C LEU A 353 -6.10 11.89 -22.98
N GLU A 354 -4.98 12.60 -23.09
CA GLU A 354 -3.66 12.07 -22.83
C GLU A 354 -3.17 12.59 -21.47
N HIS A 355 -2.93 11.67 -20.54
CA HIS A 355 -2.57 11.96 -19.15
C HIS A 355 -1.06 12.08 -19.00
N PHE A 356 -0.59 13.07 -18.24
CA PHE A 356 0.84 13.23 -17.97
C PHE A 356 1.11 14.04 -16.69
N GLU A 357 2.31 13.88 -16.11
CA GLU A 357 2.64 14.40 -14.78
C GLU A 357 3.31 15.78 -14.83
N ALA A 358 4.07 16.09 -15.87
CA ALA A 358 4.88 17.31 -15.95
C ALA A 358 4.86 17.93 -17.34
N VAL A 359 4.96 19.26 -17.38
CA VAL A 359 5.15 20.05 -18.62
C VAL A 359 6.63 20.33 -18.84
N ASP A 360 7.03 20.60 -20.10
CA ASP A 360 8.37 21.09 -20.40
C ASP A 360 8.57 22.53 -19.87
N ALA A 361 9.80 23.04 -19.94
CA ALA A 361 10.16 24.38 -19.46
C ALA A 361 9.32 25.53 -20.08
N LYS A 362 8.60 25.28 -21.17
CA LYS A 362 7.74 26.24 -21.86
C LYS A 362 6.25 25.99 -21.63
N GLY A 363 5.90 24.97 -20.81
CA GLY A 363 4.51 24.61 -20.54
C GLY A 363 3.85 23.74 -21.62
N ASN A 364 4.65 23.09 -22.49
CA ASN A 364 4.11 22.17 -23.48
C ASN A 364 3.95 20.76 -22.89
N TYR A 365 3.13 19.95 -23.55
CA TYR A 365 3.06 18.51 -23.27
C TYR A 365 4.44 17.87 -23.29
N PHE A 366 4.70 17.07 -22.26
CA PHE A 366 5.88 16.25 -22.15
C PHE A 366 5.47 14.83 -21.77
N ASN A 367 5.74 13.87 -22.64
CA ASN A 367 5.52 12.48 -22.30
C ASN A 367 6.69 12.01 -21.42
N ASN A 368 6.46 11.93 -20.11
CA ASN A 368 7.45 11.47 -19.14
C ASN A 368 7.41 9.94 -18.89
N ILE A 369 6.72 9.19 -19.73
CA ILE A 369 6.71 7.73 -19.65
C ILE A 369 7.97 7.17 -20.29
N ASP A 370 8.66 6.30 -19.55
CA ASP A 370 9.73 5.48 -20.11
C ASP A 370 9.12 4.26 -20.82
N SER A 371 9.51 4.05 -22.07
CA SER A 371 9.04 2.92 -22.86
C SER A 371 9.64 1.56 -22.48
N ALA A 372 10.51 1.50 -21.47
CA ALA A 372 11.14 0.25 -21.02
C ALA A 372 10.11 -0.84 -20.68
N MET A 373 8.93 -0.44 -20.11
CA MET A 373 7.81 -1.34 -19.86
C MET A 373 6.93 -1.62 -21.07
N GLY A 374 7.28 -1.04 -22.24
CA GLY A 374 6.48 -1.12 -23.45
C GLY A 374 5.21 -0.27 -23.42
N ILE A 375 5.11 0.67 -22.46
CA ILE A 375 4.04 1.66 -22.36
C ILE A 375 4.53 2.92 -23.09
N THR A 376 3.71 3.47 -23.94
CA THR A 376 4.07 4.66 -24.74
C THR A 376 3.17 5.85 -24.47
N GLU A 377 1.97 5.60 -23.98
CA GLU A 377 0.92 6.60 -23.78
C GLU A 377 0.08 6.24 -22.55
N GLN A 378 -0.56 7.24 -21.95
CA GLN A 378 -1.67 7.09 -20.99
C GLN A 378 -2.87 7.82 -21.62
N LYS A 379 -3.73 7.10 -22.35
CA LYS A 379 -4.68 7.74 -23.23
C LYS A 379 -6.07 7.13 -23.13
N ASP A 380 -7.09 7.98 -22.91
CA ASP A 380 -8.49 7.60 -23.02
C ASP A 380 -9.12 8.25 -24.26
N VAL A 381 -9.92 7.48 -24.97
CA VAL A 381 -10.65 7.95 -26.18
C VAL A 381 -12.13 7.65 -26.05
N PHE A 382 -12.96 8.67 -26.23
CA PHE A 382 -14.41 8.54 -26.19
C PHE A 382 -15.04 9.00 -27.50
N ILE A 383 -15.85 8.14 -28.11
CA ILE A 383 -16.57 8.42 -29.36
C ILE A 383 -18.04 8.71 -29.03
N SER A 384 -18.52 9.91 -29.41
CA SER A 384 -19.87 10.40 -29.11
C SER A 384 -20.95 9.73 -29.98
N ASP A 385 -22.13 9.54 -29.40
CA ASP A 385 -23.35 9.15 -30.12
C ASP A 385 -24.15 10.36 -30.67
N GLY A 386 -23.71 11.59 -30.41
CA GLY A 386 -24.36 12.83 -30.83
C GLY A 386 -25.25 13.47 -29.78
N THR A 387 -25.19 12.99 -28.53
CA THR A 387 -25.92 13.61 -27.40
C THR A 387 -24.92 14.18 -26.38
N PRO A 388 -25.30 15.21 -25.59
CA PRO A 388 -24.46 15.64 -24.46
C PRO A 388 -24.18 14.52 -23.51
N GLN A 389 -22.89 14.25 -23.23
CA GLN A 389 -22.45 13.10 -22.44
C GLN A 389 -21.32 13.47 -21.48
N THR A 390 -21.26 12.71 -20.40
CA THR A 390 -20.12 12.70 -19.48
C THR A 390 -19.40 11.37 -19.61
N PHE A 391 -18.13 11.44 -19.97
CA PHE A 391 -17.25 10.29 -20.11
C PHE A 391 -16.28 10.19 -18.95
N GLU A 392 -16.08 8.96 -18.48
CA GLU A 392 -15.10 8.58 -17.47
C GLU A 392 -14.71 7.13 -17.75
N ALA A 393 -13.41 6.86 -17.89
CA ALA A 393 -12.89 5.50 -18.07
C ALA A 393 -13.31 4.59 -16.90
N ARG A 394 -13.42 3.27 -17.14
CA ARG A 394 -13.96 2.32 -16.18
C ARG A 394 -12.92 1.34 -15.67
N PHE A 395 -12.01 0.89 -16.55
CA PHE A 395 -11.13 -0.24 -16.33
C PHE A 395 -9.64 0.12 -16.41
N THR A 396 -9.33 1.41 -16.26
CA THR A 396 -7.97 1.94 -16.24
C THR A 396 -7.83 3.05 -15.20
N PHE A 397 -6.60 3.36 -14.83
CA PHE A 397 -6.23 4.57 -14.10
C PHE A 397 -4.87 5.05 -14.59
N HIS A 398 -4.57 6.31 -14.36
CA HIS A 398 -3.34 6.97 -14.80
C HIS A 398 -2.70 7.76 -13.65
N GLY A 399 -1.37 7.93 -13.69
CA GLY A 399 -0.64 8.91 -12.88
C GLY A 399 -0.57 10.22 -13.66
N PHE A 400 -1.16 11.32 -13.17
CA PHE A 400 -1.20 12.57 -13.91
C PHE A 400 -1.48 13.80 -13.04
N ARG A 401 -1.09 14.96 -13.55
CA ARG A 401 -1.55 16.28 -13.14
C ARG A 401 -2.22 17.01 -14.28
N TYR A 402 -1.83 16.71 -15.50
CA TYR A 402 -2.23 17.41 -16.70
C TYR A 402 -2.93 16.46 -17.68
N LEU A 403 -3.77 17.06 -18.54
CA LEU A 403 -4.27 16.40 -19.75
C LEU A 403 -3.87 17.20 -20.96
N ARG A 404 -3.45 16.52 -22.03
CA ARG A 404 -3.52 17.03 -23.38
C ARG A 404 -4.84 16.60 -23.98
N VAL A 405 -5.66 17.57 -24.41
CA VAL A 405 -7.02 17.32 -24.88
C VAL A 405 -7.12 17.58 -26.38
N SER A 406 -7.74 16.65 -27.10
CA SER A 406 -8.06 16.80 -28.52
C SER A 406 -9.53 16.47 -28.78
N GLY A 407 -10.10 17.02 -29.85
CA GLY A 407 -11.49 16.75 -30.26
C GLY A 407 -12.55 17.58 -29.53
N VAL A 408 -12.15 18.55 -28.71
CA VAL A 408 -13.08 19.52 -28.08
C VAL A 408 -12.69 20.92 -28.52
N GLU A 409 -13.67 21.67 -29.08
CA GLU A 409 -13.48 23.07 -29.48
C GLU A 409 -13.65 24.00 -28.27
N ASN A 410 -12.69 24.91 -28.05
CA ASN A 410 -12.70 25.90 -26.97
C ASN A 410 -13.05 25.33 -25.59
N PRO A 411 -12.35 24.31 -25.10
CA PRO A 411 -12.68 23.68 -23.83
C PRO A 411 -12.47 24.63 -22.64
N ILE A 412 -13.32 24.48 -21.61
CA ILE A 412 -13.24 25.24 -20.37
C ILE A 412 -12.99 24.31 -19.17
N ALA A 413 -12.37 24.84 -18.13
CA ALA A 413 -11.99 24.06 -16.96
C ALA A 413 -13.17 23.31 -16.31
N ALA A 414 -14.36 23.91 -16.28
CA ALA A 414 -15.56 23.30 -15.70
C ALA A 414 -16.01 21.98 -16.36
N GLN A 415 -15.49 21.65 -17.54
CA GLN A 415 -15.79 20.39 -18.23
C GLN A 415 -14.97 19.20 -17.70
N PHE A 416 -13.90 19.45 -16.92
CA PHE A 416 -12.93 18.43 -16.55
C PHE A 416 -12.81 18.25 -15.03
N VAL A 417 -12.81 17.00 -14.59
CA VAL A 417 -12.61 16.61 -13.20
C VAL A 417 -11.59 15.45 -13.14
N ALA A 418 -10.58 15.57 -12.31
CA ALA A 418 -9.75 14.43 -11.96
C ALA A 418 -10.43 13.62 -10.84
N VAL A 419 -10.75 12.37 -11.11
CA VAL A 419 -11.33 11.40 -10.19
C VAL A 419 -10.17 10.65 -9.55
N VAL A 420 -9.87 10.97 -8.30
CA VAL A 420 -8.76 10.39 -7.54
C VAL A 420 -9.16 9.03 -7.00
N LEU A 421 -8.42 8.00 -7.35
CA LEU A 421 -8.66 6.62 -6.92
C LEU A 421 -7.61 6.19 -5.91
N SER A 422 -8.04 5.47 -4.90
CA SER A 422 -7.18 4.83 -3.88
C SER A 422 -7.98 3.73 -3.17
N THR A 423 -7.32 2.75 -2.57
CA THR A 423 -7.97 1.90 -1.58
C THR A 423 -8.48 2.77 -0.43
N GLU A 424 -9.70 2.54 0.05
CA GLU A 424 -10.29 3.30 1.15
C GLU A 424 -9.48 3.10 2.43
N LYS A 425 -9.13 4.19 3.09
CA LYS A 425 -8.32 4.19 4.33
C LYS A 425 -8.76 5.31 5.24
N THR A 426 -8.67 5.07 6.54
CA THR A 426 -8.89 6.12 7.54
C THR A 426 -7.58 6.84 7.87
N ASN A 427 -7.70 8.13 8.18
CA ASN A 427 -6.55 8.92 8.60
C ASN A 427 -6.07 8.46 9.98
N ALA A 428 -4.80 8.04 10.10
CA ALA A 428 -4.20 7.64 11.38
C ALA A 428 -3.46 8.79 12.08
N GLY A 429 -3.06 9.84 11.35
CA GLY A 429 -2.30 10.90 11.98
C GLY A 429 -2.37 12.23 11.24
N THR A 430 -2.04 13.31 11.96
CA THR A 430 -1.90 14.66 11.42
C THR A 430 -0.60 15.28 11.90
N PHE A 431 -0.01 16.14 11.08
CA PHE A 431 1.18 16.91 11.43
C PHE A 431 1.08 18.31 10.84
N GLU A 432 1.43 19.30 11.65
CA GLU A 432 1.58 20.68 11.20
C GLU A 432 2.60 21.40 12.09
N CYS A 433 3.42 22.28 11.50
CA CYS A 433 4.40 23.08 12.22
C CYS A 433 4.49 24.51 11.66
N SER A 434 5.30 25.32 12.30
CA SER A 434 5.50 26.73 11.90
C SER A 434 6.23 26.93 10.57
N ASN A 435 6.80 25.87 9.97
CA ASN A 435 7.49 25.93 8.69
C ASN A 435 6.56 25.44 7.56
N ALA A 436 6.19 26.36 6.66
CA ALA A 436 5.27 26.07 5.55
C ALA A 436 5.82 25.05 4.54
N ASP A 437 7.13 25.01 4.32
CA ASP A 437 7.75 24.07 3.39
C ASP A 437 7.70 22.63 3.95
N LEU A 438 7.92 22.45 5.26
CA LEU A 438 7.76 21.14 5.90
C LEU A 438 6.29 20.67 5.88
N ASN A 439 5.35 21.58 6.10
CA ASN A 439 3.92 21.24 5.96
C ASN A 439 3.60 20.83 4.52
N ARG A 440 4.20 21.48 3.51
CA ARG A 440 4.04 21.09 2.12
C ARG A 440 4.70 19.73 1.83
N LEU A 441 5.88 19.48 2.37
CA LEU A 441 6.56 18.18 2.26
C LEU A 441 5.67 17.04 2.80
N TYR A 442 5.13 17.22 4.00
CA TYR A 442 4.16 16.29 4.60
C TYR A 442 2.95 16.04 3.68
N GLN A 443 2.37 17.11 3.11
CA GLN A 443 1.24 16.95 2.18
C GLN A 443 1.66 16.21 0.91
N ASN A 444 2.86 16.42 0.39
CA ASN A 444 3.38 15.69 -0.76
C ASN A 444 3.51 14.19 -0.46
N THR A 445 4.00 13.82 0.72
CA THR A 445 4.06 12.42 1.18
C THR A 445 2.67 11.80 1.22
N ARG A 446 1.69 12.51 1.81
CA ARG A 446 0.30 12.04 1.89
C ARG A 446 -0.31 11.79 0.50
N TRP A 447 -0.06 12.69 -0.45
CA TRP A 447 -0.54 12.53 -1.82
C TRP A 447 0.14 11.38 -2.55
N SER A 448 1.45 11.18 -2.33
CA SER A 448 2.15 10.03 -2.89
C SER A 448 1.66 8.71 -2.30
N GLN A 449 1.42 8.65 -1.00
CA GLN A 449 0.82 7.48 -0.35
C GLN A 449 -0.58 7.19 -0.91
N CYS A 450 -1.45 8.19 -1.00
CA CYS A 450 -2.79 8.04 -1.57
C CYS A 450 -2.74 7.48 -3.00
N ALA A 451 -1.85 8.00 -3.84
CA ALA A 451 -1.74 7.62 -5.23
C ALA A 451 -1.14 6.21 -5.45
N ASN A 452 -0.29 5.76 -4.53
CA ASN A 452 0.44 4.49 -4.66
C ASN A 452 -0.09 3.38 -3.75
N MET A 453 -1.20 3.60 -3.04
CA MET A 453 -1.92 2.55 -2.30
C MET A 453 -3.29 2.32 -2.95
N LEU A 454 -3.26 1.82 -4.17
CA LEU A 454 -4.40 1.47 -4.99
C LEU A 454 -4.33 -0.03 -5.29
N SER A 455 -5.14 -0.82 -4.59
CA SER A 455 -5.18 -2.28 -4.64
C SER A 455 -3.92 -2.98 -4.08
N ILE A 456 -2.75 -2.48 -4.40
CA ILE A 456 -1.44 -2.93 -3.90
C ILE A 456 -0.54 -1.70 -3.65
N PRO A 457 0.53 -1.81 -2.84
CA PRO A 457 1.49 -0.73 -2.67
C PRO A 457 2.39 -0.62 -3.91
N THR A 458 2.02 0.24 -4.86
CA THR A 458 2.81 0.45 -6.09
C THR A 458 3.95 1.43 -5.86
N ASP A 459 5.01 1.29 -6.66
CA ASP A 459 6.13 2.25 -6.73
C ASP A 459 5.68 3.60 -7.30
N CYS A 460 4.98 3.56 -8.43
CA CYS A 460 4.49 4.73 -9.14
C CYS A 460 3.15 4.45 -9.87
N PRO A 461 2.26 5.46 -10.02
CA PRO A 461 0.94 5.24 -10.63
C PRO A 461 0.93 5.43 -12.15
N GLN A 462 2.06 5.84 -12.77
CA GLN A 462 2.07 6.20 -14.20
C GLN A 462 2.54 5.04 -15.09
N ARG A 463 3.75 4.48 -14.91
CA ARG A 463 4.40 3.58 -15.87
C ARG A 463 4.55 2.12 -15.40
N GLU A 464 4.81 1.88 -14.09
CA GLU A 464 5.06 0.53 -13.58
C GLU A 464 3.86 -0.06 -12.88
N LYS A 465 3.21 0.71 -12.00
CA LYS A 465 2.00 0.29 -11.26
C LYS A 465 2.18 -1.08 -10.61
N ALA A 466 3.39 -1.34 -10.11
CA ALA A 466 3.83 -2.63 -9.62
C ALA A 466 4.13 -2.59 -8.12
N GLY A 467 3.85 -3.67 -7.42
CA GLY A 467 4.08 -3.80 -5.99
C GLY A 467 5.55 -4.05 -5.66
N TRP A 468 6.44 -3.08 -5.96
CA TRP A 468 7.86 -3.18 -5.66
C TRP A 468 8.10 -3.37 -4.17
N THR A 469 8.73 -4.49 -3.84
CA THR A 469 8.91 -4.92 -2.45
C THR A 469 9.90 -4.03 -1.69
N GLY A 470 10.89 -3.44 -2.37
CA GLY A 470 11.86 -2.52 -1.76
C GLY A 470 11.19 -1.26 -1.22
N ASP A 471 10.29 -0.69 -1.99
CA ASP A 471 9.59 0.54 -1.64
C ASP A 471 8.76 0.38 -0.36
N ILE A 472 7.92 -0.63 -0.30
CA ILE A 472 7.08 -0.87 0.88
C ILE A 472 7.88 -1.41 2.06
N SER A 473 8.99 -2.14 1.84
CA SER A 473 9.92 -2.56 2.90
C SER A 473 10.41 -1.38 3.73
N LEU A 474 10.67 -0.25 3.08
CA LEU A 474 11.15 0.98 3.70
C LEU A 474 10.01 1.86 4.23
N TYR A 475 8.89 1.90 3.54
CA TYR A 475 7.83 2.88 3.79
C TYR A 475 6.70 2.39 4.70
N ALA A 476 6.58 1.09 4.97
CA ALA A 476 5.44 0.52 5.70
C ALA A 476 5.16 1.21 7.04
N LYS A 477 6.20 1.52 7.83
CA LYS A 477 6.03 2.23 9.10
C LYS A 477 5.47 3.64 8.90
N THR A 478 6.00 4.40 7.96
CA THR A 478 5.50 5.75 7.63
C THR A 478 4.06 5.70 7.14
N ALA A 479 3.72 4.70 6.33
CA ALA A 479 2.36 4.49 5.86
C ALA A 479 1.37 4.33 7.02
N LEU A 480 1.69 3.46 7.98
CA LEU A 480 0.88 3.20 9.19
C LEU A 480 0.74 4.44 10.10
N LEU A 481 1.76 5.31 10.12
CA LEU A 481 1.73 6.56 10.89
C LEU A 481 0.90 7.66 10.23
N ASN A 482 0.65 7.57 8.93
CA ASN A 482 -0.16 8.49 8.15
C ASN A 482 -1.62 8.05 8.05
N GLU A 483 -1.87 6.78 7.74
CA GLU A 483 -3.20 6.20 7.52
C GLU A 483 -3.27 4.80 8.12
N ASP A 484 -4.46 4.34 8.51
CA ASP A 484 -4.66 2.94 8.87
C ASP A 484 -4.62 2.08 7.60
N VAL A 485 -3.43 1.59 7.30
CA VAL A 485 -3.17 0.68 6.19
C VAL A 485 -3.07 -0.79 6.66
N THR A 486 -3.45 -1.08 7.89
CA THR A 486 -3.35 -2.44 8.46
C THR A 486 -4.13 -3.48 7.65
N PRO A 487 -5.41 -3.26 7.27
CA PRO A 487 -6.13 -4.20 6.41
C PRO A 487 -5.49 -4.34 5.02
N PHE A 488 -5.08 -3.22 4.41
CA PHE A 488 -4.46 -3.17 3.10
C PHE A 488 -3.14 -3.97 3.05
N LEU A 489 -2.23 -3.75 3.99
CA LEU A 489 -0.98 -4.51 4.06
C LEU A 489 -1.21 -5.98 4.42
N THR A 490 -2.21 -6.29 5.25
CA THR A 490 -2.58 -7.68 5.56
C THR A 490 -3.04 -8.42 4.31
N GLN A 491 -3.85 -7.80 3.45
CA GLN A 491 -4.28 -8.37 2.17
C GLN A 491 -3.09 -8.58 1.22
N TRP A 492 -2.23 -7.57 1.08
CA TRP A 492 -1.04 -7.65 0.23
C TRP A 492 -0.05 -8.73 0.68
N LEU A 493 0.18 -8.88 1.99
CA LEU A 493 1.07 -9.91 2.55
C LEU A 493 0.61 -11.34 2.25
N GLN A 494 -0.68 -11.58 1.98
CA GLN A 494 -1.15 -12.89 1.53
C GLN A 494 -0.62 -13.21 0.12
N SER A 495 -0.62 -12.22 -0.77
CA SER A 495 0.00 -12.37 -2.10
C SER A 495 1.51 -12.60 -1.99
N LEU A 496 2.19 -11.94 -1.05
CA LEU A 496 3.61 -12.16 -0.79
C LEU A 496 3.90 -13.61 -0.38
N CYS A 497 3.10 -14.18 0.54
CA CYS A 497 3.24 -15.59 0.94
C CYS A 497 3.07 -16.56 -0.23
N VAL A 498 2.10 -16.27 -1.12
CA VAL A 498 1.84 -17.10 -2.31
C VAL A 498 2.95 -16.99 -3.34
N ASP A 499 3.52 -15.80 -3.51
CA ASP A 499 4.58 -15.53 -4.50
C ASP A 499 5.97 -15.91 -4.01
N GLN A 500 6.15 -16.14 -2.70
CA GLN A 500 7.41 -16.62 -2.15
C GLN A 500 7.80 -17.96 -2.80
N ARG A 501 9.03 -18.03 -3.29
CA ARG A 501 9.53 -19.20 -4.00
C ARG A 501 9.88 -20.35 -3.02
N GLU A 502 9.92 -21.58 -3.50
CA GLU A 502 10.25 -22.76 -2.68
C GLU A 502 11.58 -22.66 -1.94
N ASN A 503 12.54 -21.93 -2.49
CA ASN A 503 13.83 -21.69 -1.82
C ASN A 503 13.79 -20.57 -0.76
N GLY A 504 12.61 -19.97 -0.52
CA GLY A 504 12.40 -18.89 0.43
C GLY A 504 12.59 -17.49 -0.14
N SER A 505 13.10 -17.35 -1.39
CA SER A 505 13.33 -16.02 -1.97
C SER A 505 12.03 -15.32 -2.34
N ILE A 506 12.05 -13.98 -2.24
CA ILE A 506 10.92 -13.09 -2.55
C ILE A 506 11.13 -12.45 -3.92
N PRO A 507 10.12 -12.37 -4.80
CA PRO A 507 10.20 -11.63 -6.06
C PRO A 507 10.47 -10.12 -5.84
N PHE A 508 10.88 -9.41 -6.89
CA PHE A 508 11.05 -7.97 -6.82
C PHE A 508 9.74 -7.23 -6.62
N THR A 509 8.68 -7.75 -7.23
CA THR A 509 7.31 -7.23 -7.11
C THR A 509 6.37 -8.28 -6.56
N VAL A 510 5.39 -7.85 -5.78
CA VAL A 510 4.28 -8.68 -5.30
C VAL A 510 2.97 -7.94 -5.61
N PRO A 511 2.08 -8.52 -6.40
CA PRO A 511 2.16 -9.82 -7.09
C PRO A 511 3.35 -9.96 -8.06
N ASP A 512 3.84 -11.21 -8.21
CA ASP A 512 4.89 -11.57 -9.18
C ASP A 512 4.32 -11.53 -10.59
N VAL A 513 4.62 -10.49 -11.34
CA VAL A 513 4.07 -10.23 -12.68
C VAL A 513 5.06 -10.59 -13.78
N SER A 514 4.52 -11.03 -14.93
CA SER A 514 5.31 -11.59 -16.04
C SER A 514 6.51 -10.75 -16.43
N ILE A 515 6.36 -9.44 -16.54
CA ILE A 515 7.45 -8.58 -17.03
C ILE A 515 8.67 -8.63 -16.09
N TYR A 516 8.47 -8.57 -14.79
CA TYR A 516 9.57 -8.60 -13.81
C TYR A 516 10.05 -10.02 -13.51
N HIS A 517 9.15 -11.00 -13.57
CA HIS A 517 9.49 -12.41 -13.42
C HIS A 517 10.52 -12.86 -14.45
N TYR A 518 10.24 -12.64 -15.74
CA TYR A 518 11.14 -13.03 -16.82
C TYR A 518 12.40 -12.16 -16.86
N ALA A 519 12.32 -10.89 -16.53
CA ALA A 519 13.50 -10.04 -16.36
C ALA A 519 14.41 -10.56 -15.24
N GLY A 520 13.85 -10.98 -14.12
CA GLY A 520 14.59 -11.57 -13.00
C GLY A 520 15.28 -12.89 -13.37
N ILE A 521 14.66 -13.75 -14.19
CA ILE A 521 15.29 -14.96 -14.72
C ILE A 521 16.48 -14.59 -15.60
N GLN A 522 16.29 -13.68 -16.54
CA GLN A 522 17.36 -13.24 -17.46
C GLN A 522 18.55 -12.63 -16.71
N MET A 523 18.29 -11.82 -15.69
CA MET A 523 19.32 -11.27 -14.81
C MET A 523 20.07 -12.38 -14.05
N GLY A 524 19.36 -13.40 -13.58
CA GLY A 524 19.95 -14.56 -12.91
C GLY A 524 20.88 -15.36 -13.80
N GLU A 525 20.52 -15.55 -15.06
CA GLU A 525 21.38 -16.19 -16.05
C GLU A 525 22.65 -15.36 -16.33
N GLN A 526 22.49 -14.05 -16.50
CA GLN A 526 23.61 -13.13 -16.77
C GLN A 526 24.58 -13.01 -15.60
N THR A 527 24.09 -13.08 -14.37
CA THR A 527 24.91 -12.96 -13.14
C THR A 527 25.38 -14.29 -12.59
N GLY A 528 25.03 -15.41 -13.22
CA GLY A 528 25.37 -16.76 -12.76
C GLY A 528 24.67 -17.20 -11.47
N CYS A 529 23.56 -16.54 -11.10
CA CYS A 529 22.78 -16.89 -9.90
C CYS A 529 21.95 -18.17 -10.06
N GLY A 530 21.77 -18.67 -11.27
CA GLY A 530 21.13 -19.97 -11.53
C GLY A 530 19.61 -20.00 -11.31
N GLY A 531 18.91 -18.86 -11.45
CA GLY A 531 17.45 -18.75 -11.29
C GLY A 531 16.99 -17.31 -11.15
N PRO A 532 15.71 -17.07 -10.91
CA PRO A 532 15.20 -15.72 -10.73
C PRO A 532 15.90 -15.03 -9.55
N VAL A 533 16.43 -13.85 -9.78
CA VAL A 533 17.16 -13.07 -8.76
C VAL A 533 16.20 -12.46 -7.74
N CYS A 534 16.75 -12.12 -6.57
CA CYS A 534 16.16 -11.30 -5.54
C CYS A 534 17.22 -10.33 -5.02
N SER A 535 16.85 -9.35 -4.20
CA SER A 535 17.79 -8.36 -3.66
C SER A 535 17.51 -8.12 -2.18
N ALA A 536 18.57 -7.96 -1.39
CA ALA A 536 18.49 -7.41 -0.04
C ALA A 536 17.89 -5.98 -0.11
N GLY A 537 17.14 -5.59 0.90
CA GLY A 537 16.36 -4.36 0.93
C GLY A 537 14.99 -4.50 0.25
N TRP A 538 14.86 -5.36 -0.77
CA TRP A 538 13.61 -5.66 -1.47
C TRP A 538 12.89 -6.86 -0.87
N GLY A 539 13.46 -8.06 -0.98
CA GLY A 539 12.88 -9.27 -0.39
C GLY A 539 12.67 -9.18 1.12
N ASP A 540 13.34 -8.26 1.75
CA ASP A 540 13.21 -7.92 3.17
C ASP A 540 11.79 -7.52 3.58
N ALA A 541 10.94 -7.14 2.62
CA ALA A 541 9.52 -6.84 2.85
C ALA A 541 8.79 -7.99 3.57
N ALA A 542 9.21 -9.24 3.34
CA ALA A 542 8.66 -10.41 4.05
C ALA A 542 8.81 -10.31 5.57
N VAL A 543 9.80 -9.56 6.05
CA VAL A 543 10.09 -9.38 7.49
C VAL A 543 9.81 -7.96 7.96
N THR A 544 10.23 -6.95 7.17
CA THR A 544 10.14 -5.54 7.60
C THR A 544 8.71 -5.06 7.67
N VAL A 545 7.85 -5.47 6.73
CA VAL A 545 6.44 -5.05 6.70
C VAL A 545 5.66 -5.62 7.89
N PRO A 546 5.62 -6.94 8.14
CA PRO A 546 4.91 -7.46 9.32
C PRO A 546 5.52 -6.97 10.65
N MET A 547 6.84 -6.74 10.71
CA MET A 547 7.45 -6.14 11.89
C MET A 547 7.03 -4.68 12.10
N ALA A 548 6.96 -3.86 11.05
CA ALA A 548 6.45 -2.49 11.14
C ALA A 548 4.98 -2.46 11.59
N MET A 549 4.15 -3.36 11.06
CA MET A 549 2.75 -3.50 11.48
C MET A 549 2.65 -3.88 12.96
N TYR A 550 3.44 -4.87 13.41
CA TYR A 550 3.51 -5.25 14.83
C TYR A 550 4.01 -4.10 15.71
N GLU A 551 5.09 -3.43 15.32
CA GLU A 551 5.67 -2.30 16.06
C GLU A 551 4.64 -1.19 16.29
N VAL A 552 3.81 -0.88 15.28
CA VAL A 552 2.81 0.20 15.35
C VAL A 552 1.53 -0.24 16.08
N THR A 553 1.04 -1.44 15.81
CA THR A 553 -0.27 -1.89 16.35
C THR A 553 -0.16 -2.72 17.64
N GLY A 554 0.98 -3.36 17.88
CA GLY A 554 1.13 -4.35 18.95
C GLY A 554 0.41 -5.68 18.67
N ASN A 555 -0.11 -5.89 17.45
CA ASN A 555 -0.87 -7.07 17.08
C ASN A 555 0.07 -8.22 16.69
N THR A 556 0.21 -9.21 17.57
CA THR A 556 1.06 -10.40 17.34
C THR A 556 0.50 -11.37 16.30
N CYS A 557 -0.81 -11.31 16.00
CA CYS A 557 -1.42 -12.19 14.97
C CYS A 557 -0.84 -11.94 13.59
N ILE A 558 -0.37 -10.73 13.32
CA ILE A 558 0.31 -10.39 12.07
C ILE A 558 1.60 -11.21 11.93
N LEU A 559 2.40 -11.24 12.98
CA LEU A 559 3.65 -12.04 13.03
C LEU A 559 3.36 -13.53 12.94
N GLU A 560 2.32 -14.01 13.63
CA GLU A 560 1.93 -15.43 13.61
C GLU A 560 1.54 -15.87 12.18
N LYS A 561 0.72 -15.07 11.48
CA LYS A 561 0.28 -15.35 10.10
C LYS A 561 1.43 -15.31 9.09
N GLN A 562 2.41 -14.44 9.31
CA GLN A 562 3.53 -14.24 8.38
C GLN A 562 4.80 -15.05 8.75
N TYR A 563 4.77 -15.78 9.87
CA TYR A 563 5.97 -16.38 10.45
C TYR A 563 6.74 -17.29 9.49
N ASP A 564 6.04 -18.17 8.78
CA ASP A 564 6.69 -19.13 7.87
C ASP A 564 7.33 -18.41 6.67
N SER A 565 6.69 -17.35 6.17
CA SER A 565 7.26 -16.51 5.10
C SER A 565 8.49 -15.74 5.59
N MET A 566 8.41 -15.13 6.77
CA MET A 566 9.54 -14.44 7.41
C MET A 566 10.73 -15.40 7.59
N LYS A 567 10.46 -16.60 8.11
CA LYS A 567 11.44 -17.66 8.31
C LYS A 567 12.07 -18.09 6.98
N GLY A 568 11.26 -18.33 5.96
CA GLY A 568 11.72 -18.73 4.63
C GLY A 568 12.69 -17.73 4.02
N TRP A 569 12.38 -16.41 4.11
CA TRP A 569 13.29 -15.37 3.65
C TRP A 569 14.59 -15.32 4.45
N CYS A 570 14.53 -15.39 5.79
CA CYS A 570 15.72 -15.36 6.63
C CYS A 570 16.62 -16.58 6.39
N ASP A 571 16.04 -17.78 6.25
CA ASP A 571 16.79 -18.98 5.93
C ASP A 571 17.45 -18.90 4.54
N TYR A 572 16.76 -18.26 3.57
CA TYR A 572 17.35 -17.93 2.27
C TYR A 572 18.56 -17.00 2.43
N VAL A 573 18.42 -15.89 3.14
CA VAL A 573 19.51 -14.92 3.40
C VAL A 573 20.73 -15.62 4.01
N ILE A 574 20.51 -16.43 5.05
CA ILE A 574 21.58 -17.21 5.71
C ILE A 574 22.23 -18.18 4.71
N SER A 575 21.43 -18.83 3.85
CA SER A 575 21.98 -19.72 2.82
C SER A 575 22.85 -18.98 1.80
N ARG A 576 22.48 -17.73 1.48
CA ARG A 576 23.26 -16.87 0.56
C ARG A 576 24.57 -16.41 1.20
N ALA A 577 24.58 -16.11 2.48
CA ALA A 577 25.79 -15.76 3.23
C ALA A 577 26.85 -16.90 3.24
N ARG A 578 26.44 -18.16 3.03
CA ARG A 578 27.36 -19.32 2.94
C ARG A 578 28.08 -19.42 1.58
N ILE A 579 27.74 -18.57 0.63
CA ILE A 579 28.33 -18.58 -0.72
C ILE A 579 29.43 -17.51 -0.76
N HIS A 580 30.67 -17.95 -0.81
CA HIS A 580 31.83 -17.08 -0.76
C HIS A 580 32.01 -16.29 -2.06
N ALA A 581 32.38 -15.02 -1.95
CA ALA A 581 32.76 -14.20 -3.10
C ALA A 581 34.06 -14.71 -3.74
N PRO A 582 34.15 -14.86 -5.06
CA PRO A 582 35.31 -15.50 -5.74
C PRO A 582 36.66 -14.88 -5.43
N ASN A 583 36.67 -13.60 -5.03
CA ASN A 583 37.91 -12.83 -4.77
C ASN A 583 37.99 -12.34 -3.32
N SER A 584 37.26 -12.94 -2.40
CA SER A 584 37.32 -12.56 -0.99
C SER A 584 38.70 -12.79 -0.42
N THR A 585 39.11 -11.90 0.46
CA THR A 585 40.34 -12.02 1.27
C THR A 585 40.03 -12.18 2.74
N LEU A 586 38.75 -12.32 3.08
CA LEU A 586 38.30 -12.53 4.46
C LEU A 586 38.56 -13.98 4.91
N PRO A 587 38.79 -14.23 6.21
CA PRO A 587 38.78 -15.58 6.74
C PRO A 587 37.44 -16.28 6.49
N ASP A 588 37.49 -17.57 6.17
CA ASP A 588 36.27 -18.37 5.89
C ASP A 588 35.22 -18.24 7.00
N GLU A 589 35.64 -18.26 8.28
CA GLU A 589 34.80 -18.10 9.47
C GLU A 589 34.07 -16.72 9.56
N VAL A 590 34.54 -15.73 8.82
CA VAL A 590 33.90 -14.40 8.70
C VAL A 590 32.99 -14.40 7.48
N GLU A 591 33.50 -14.88 6.35
CA GLU A 591 32.82 -14.80 5.05
C GLU A 591 31.56 -15.66 5.01
N GLU A 592 31.53 -16.83 5.70
CA GLU A 592 30.35 -17.70 5.78
C GLU A 592 29.13 -17.05 6.47
N HIS A 593 29.27 -15.85 7.05
CA HIS A 593 28.23 -15.07 7.67
C HIS A 593 28.02 -13.71 6.95
N LEU A 594 28.55 -13.55 5.73
CA LEU A 594 28.50 -12.29 4.99
C LEU A 594 27.83 -12.49 3.62
N TRP A 595 26.58 -12.03 3.47
CA TRP A 595 25.97 -12.03 2.14
C TRP A 595 26.51 -10.86 1.33
N ASP A 596 27.35 -11.13 0.34
CA ASP A 596 28.00 -10.15 -0.53
C ASP A 596 28.02 -10.58 -2.01
N THR A 597 27.24 -11.62 -2.34
CA THR A 597 27.21 -12.23 -3.69
C THR A 597 25.86 -12.11 -4.36
N GLY A 598 25.84 -12.34 -5.68
CA GLY A 598 24.64 -12.35 -6.50
C GLY A 598 24.21 -10.97 -6.96
N PHE A 599 23.02 -10.91 -7.60
CA PHE A 599 22.43 -9.66 -8.07
C PHE A 599 21.89 -8.85 -6.89
N GLN A 600 22.18 -7.55 -6.87
CA GLN A 600 21.68 -6.62 -5.83
C GLN A 600 21.43 -5.24 -6.45
N PHE A 601 20.37 -4.57 -6.03
CA PHE A 601 20.09 -3.20 -6.44
C PHE A 601 20.98 -2.16 -5.74
N GLY A 602 21.60 -2.52 -4.60
CA GLY A 602 22.39 -1.58 -3.81
C GLY A 602 21.52 -0.47 -3.22
N GLU A 603 22.06 0.75 -3.11
CA GLU A 603 21.32 1.87 -2.57
C GLU A 603 20.19 2.39 -3.48
N TRP A 604 20.27 2.15 -4.79
CA TRP A 604 19.36 2.70 -5.80
C TRP A 604 19.29 4.24 -5.80
N LEU A 605 19.45 4.86 -6.94
CA LEU A 605 19.31 6.32 -7.17
C LEU A 605 20.17 7.24 -6.28
N VAL A 606 21.44 6.86 -6.03
CA VAL A 606 22.40 7.73 -5.31
C VAL A 606 22.76 8.94 -6.19
N PRO A 607 22.64 10.20 -5.70
CA PRO A 607 22.87 11.40 -6.51
C PRO A 607 24.25 11.49 -7.17
N SER A 608 25.32 11.24 -6.41
CA SER A 608 26.70 11.33 -6.95
C SER A 608 27.05 10.25 -7.97
N LEU A 609 26.25 9.21 -8.08
CA LEU A 609 26.38 8.13 -9.05
C LEU A 609 25.42 8.32 -10.24
N ALA A 610 24.76 9.50 -10.32
CA ALA A 610 23.84 9.89 -11.39
C ALA A 610 24.62 10.24 -12.67
N GLY A 611 24.69 9.31 -13.61
CA GLY A 611 25.32 9.44 -14.93
C GLY A 611 24.39 9.03 -16.07
N ALA A 612 24.89 8.50 -17.18
CA ALA A 612 24.05 7.97 -18.25
C ALA A 612 23.24 6.73 -17.76
N PRO A 613 21.96 6.59 -18.12
CA PRO A 613 21.00 5.75 -17.39
C PRO A 613 21.40 4.31 -17.12
N GLN A 614 21.99 3.61 -18.07
CA GLN A 614 22.31 2.19 -17.91
C GLN A 614 23.67 1.93 -17.22
N GLU A 615 24.69 2.72 -17.56
CA GLU A 615 26.02 2.59 -16.96
C GLU A 615 26.01 2.97 -15.47
N GLN A 616 25.20 3.96 -15.12
CA GLN A 616 24.99 4.41 -13.76
C GLN A 616 24.36 3.34 -12.89
N LEU A 617 23.32 2.69 -13.36
CA LEU A 617 22.62 1.63 -12.62
C LEU A 617 23.62 0.56 -12.17
N PHE A 618 24.40 -0.01 -13.09
CA PHE A 618 25.38 -1.03 -12.76
C PHE A 618 26.51 -0.51 -11.86
N THR A 619 26.91 0.75 -12.02
CA THR A 619 27.92 1.37 -11.17
C THR A 619 27.42 1.56 -9.75
N THR A 620 26.19 2.04 -9.57
CA THR A 620 25.55 2.19 -8.25
C THR A 620 25.42 0.82 -7.58
N MET A 621 24.89 -0.16 -8.29
CA MET A 621 24.73 -1.52 -7.79
C MET A 621 26.06 -2.13 -7.32
N ALA A 622 27.08 -2.11 -8.18
CA ALA A 622 28.40 -2.68 -7.88
C ALA A 622 29.11 -1.97 -6.73
N THR A 623 28.92 -0.65 -6.59
CA THR A 623 29.64 0.15 -5.59
C THR A 623 28.96 0.09 -4.22
N THR A 624 27.64 -0.01 -4.17
CA THR A 624 26.86 0.12 -2.93
C THR A 624 26.36 -1.21 -2.36
N SER A 625 26.25 -2.27 -3.17
CA SER A 625 25.85 -3.59 -2.72
C SER A 625 26.82 -4.20 -1.69
N ALA A 626 28.10 -3.86 -1.78
CA ALA A 626 29.12 -4.39 -0.87
C ALA A 626 28.86 -4.07 0.63
N TYR A 627 28.08 -3.03 0.93
CA TYR A 627 27.70 -2.70 2.31
C TYR A 627 26.20 -2.82 2.55
N THR A 628 25.35 -2.50 1.57
CA THR A 628 23.88 -2.60 1.75
C THR A 628 23.45 -4.04 1.92
N THR A 629 23.96 -4.95 1.09
CA THR A 629 23.52 -6.36 1.10
C THR A 629 23.76 -7.06 2.44
N PRO A 630 24.99 -7.07 3.01
CA PRO A 630 25.20 -7.72 4.29
C PRO A 630 24.47 -7.03 5.45
N ILE A 631 24.33 -5.69 5.42
CA ILE A 631 23.65 -4.96 6.48
C ILE A 631 22.14 -5.26 6.50
N PHE A 632 21.48 -5.25 5.35
CA PHE A 632 20.05 -5.59 5.26
C PHE A 632 19.80 -7.08 5.50
N GLY A 633 20.70 -7.97 5.04
CA GLY A 633 20.64 -9.38 5.40
C GLY A 633 20.71 -9.61 6.93
N TRP A 634 21.60 -8.91 7.60
CA TRP A 634 21.67 -8.92 9.07
C TRP A 634 20.36 -8.39 9.70
N LEU A 635 19.83 -7.28 9.19
CA LEU A 635 18.64 -6.63 9.73
C LEU A 635 17.45 -7.60 9.80
N VAL A 636 17.19 -8.34 8.73
CA VAL A 636 16.05 -9.28 8.70
C VAL A 636 16.24 -10.48 9.61
N VAL A 637 17.45 -11.00 9.71
CA VAL A 637 17.76 -12.12 10.62
C VAL A 637 17.61 -11.67 12.08
N HIS A 638 18.06 -10.46 12.42
CA HIS A 638 17.88 -9.88 13.74
C HIS A 638 16.40 -9.63 14.06
N LYS A 639 15.63 -9.07 13.13
CA LYS A 639 14.17 -8.87 13.29
C LYS A 639 13.43 -10.21 13.43
N MET A 640 13.87 -11.24 12.73
CA MET A 640 13.30 -12.60 12.88
C MET A 640 13.52 -13.17 14.28
N ALA A 641 14.71 -12.98 14.87
CA ALA A 641 14.96 -13.36 16.27
C ALA A 641 13.98 -12.66 17.22
N GLN A 642 13.72 -11.36 17.00
CA GLN A 642 12.76 -10.58 17.79
C GLN A 642 11.33 -11.11 17.61
N ALA A 643 10.90 -11.39 16.39
CA ALA A 643 9.58 -11.93 16.10
C ALA A 643 9.37 -13.30 16.75
N ALA A 644 10.38 -14.18 16.67
CA ALA A 644 10.35 -15.49 17.31
C ALA A 644 10.23 -15.37 18.84
N ALA A 645 10.98 -14.46 19.45
CA ALA A 645 10.91 -14.21 20.90
C ALA A 645 9.53 -13.69 21.33
N VAL A 646 8.94 -12.76 20.56
CA VAL A 646 7.60 -12.22 20.79
C VAL A 646 6.53 -13.32 20.75
N LEU A 647 6.67 -14.27 19.83
CA LEU A 647 5.76 -15.40 19.66
C LEU A 647 6.06 -16.58 20.58
N GLY A 648 7.07 -16.47 21.47
CA GLY A 648 7.46 -17.55 22.39
C GLY A 648 8.12 -18.76 21.70
N ARG A 649 8.65 -18.59 20.49
CA ARG A 649 9.34 -19.63 19.71
C ARG A 649 10.83 -19.65 20.09
N GLU A 650 11.12 -20.12 21.29
CA GLU A 650 12.42 -19.97 21.91
C GLU A 650 13.60 -20.56 21.11
N GLU A 651 13.43 -21.72 20.48
CA GLU A 651 14.48 -22.35 19.65
C GLU A 651 14.87 -21.49 18.46
N ASP A 652 13.86 -20.98 17.74
CA ASP A 652 14.09 -20.07 16.60
C ASP A 652 14.66 -18.73 17.07
N ALA A 653 14.20 -18.19 18.20
CA ALA A 653 14.70 -16.92 18.74
C ALA A 653 16.21 -17.01 19.04
N VAL A 654 16.64 -18.08 19.72
CA VAL A 654 18.06 -18.32 20.00
C VAL A 654 18.87 -18.52 18.74
N ARG A 655 18.39 -19.37 17.81
CA ARG A 655 19.06 -19.68 16.54
C ARG A 655 19.33 -18.43 15.72
N TYR A 656 18.29 -17.61 15.50
CA TYR A 656 18.42 -16.41 14.68
C TYR A 656 19.23 -15.31 15.39
N GLN A 657 19.15 -15.20 16.72
CA GLN A 657 19.98 -14.27 17.46
C GLN A 657 21.47 -14.64 17.37
N GLU A 658 21.83 -15.91 17.53
CA GLU A 658 23.23 -16.39 17.39
C GLU A 658 23.76 -16.11 15.97
N GLU A 659 22.94 -16.33 14.94
CA GLU A 659 23.34 -16.06 13.56
C GLU A 659 23.47 -14.55 13.30
N ALA A 660 22.55 -13.74 13.80
CA ALA A 660 22.63 -12.28 13.72
C ALA A 660 23.90 -11.74 14.41
N ASP A 661 24.30 -12.30 15.54
CA ASP A 661 25.54 -11.92 16.24
C ASP A 661 26.78 -12.23 15.41
N LYS A 662 26.83 -13.40 14.74
CA LYS A 662 27.90 -13.78 13.81
C LYS A 662 27.94 -12.87 12.59
N MET A 663 26.78 -12.61 11.97
CA MET A 663 26.66 -11.68 10.85
C MET A 663 27.12 -10.26 11.24
N LYS A 664 26.75 -9.78 12.42
CA LYS A 664 27.22 -8.50 12.96
C LYS A 664 28.74 -8.45 13.11
N HIS A 665 29.34 -9.53 13.58
CA HIS A 665 30.79 -9.65 13.67
C HIS A 665 31.44 -9.62 12.30
N ALA A 666 30.91 -10.39 11.35
CA ALA A 666 31.41 -10.44 9.97
C ALA A 666 31.32 -9.08 9.26
N ILE A 667 30.18 -8.37 9.40
CA ILE A 667 30.00 -7.01 8.85
C ILE A 667 31.06 -6.05 9.40
N ARG A 668 31.30 -6.08 10.72
CA ARG A 668 32.34 -5.24 11.34
C ARG A 668 33.73 -5.56 10.80
N ALA A 669 34.08 -6.83 10.67
CA ALA A 669 35.37 -7.27 10.13
C ALA A 669 35.54 -6.89 8.64
N ALA A 670 34.47 -7.01 7.87
CA ALA A 670 34.49 -6.70 6.43
C ALA A 670 34.51 -5.20 6.15
N LEU A 671 33.73 -4.40 6.91
CA LEU A 671 33.49 -2.99 6.55
C LEU A 671 34.33 -1.99 7.34
N ILE A 672 34.77 -2.31 8.57
CA ILE A 672 35.52 -1.38 9.41
C ILE A 672 37.01 -1.68 9.30
N THR A 673 37.81 -0.65 9.06
CA THR A 673 39.26 -0.74 9.01
C THR A 673 39.88 -0.73 10.41
N ALA A 674 41.15 -1.10 10.55
CA ALA A 674 41.85 -1.16 11.85
C ALA A 674 41.94 0.18 12.59
N ASP A 675 41.91 1.29 11.84
CA ASP A 675 41.88 2.66 12.34
C ASP A 675 40.47 3.18 12.65
N GLY A 676 39.44 2.31 12.49
CA GLY A 676 38.07 2.62 12.89
C GLY A 676 37.36 3.60 11.96
N VAL A 677 37.51 3.45 10.66
CA VAL A 677 36.72 4.09 9.61
C VAL A 677 36.15 3.05 8.68
N LEU A 678 35.18 3.41 7.87
CA LEU A 678 34.62 2.48 6.88
C LEU A 678 35.54 2.37 5.64
N ARG A 679 35.61 1.17 5.07
CA ARG A 679 36.28 0.94 3.77
C ARG A 679 35.57 1.68 2.64
N TYR A 680 34.27 1.91 2.80
CA TYR A 680 33.42 2.66 1.86
C TYR A 680 33.06 4.01 2.44
N GLU A 681 33.80 5.05 2.06
CA GLU A 681 33.59 6.42 2.54
C GLU A 681 32.40 7.08 1.85
N ARG A 682 31.19 6.55 2.08
CA ARG A 682 29.92 7.05 1.55
C ARG A 682 28.94 7.36 2.66
N GLN A 683 28.09 8.38 2.46
CA GLN A 683 27.04 8.73 3.43
C GLN A 683 26.21 7.52 3.83
N GLY A 684 25.67 6.77 2.83
CA GLY A 684 24.80 5.62 3.07
C GLY A 684 25.43 4.53 3.94
N ALA A 685 26.72 4.24 3.75
CA ALA A 685 27.42 3.25 4.55
C ALA A 685 27.49 3.65 6.04
N TYR A 686 27.86 4.91 6.34
CA TYR A 686 27.90 5.42 7.71
C TYR A 686 26.50 5.48 8.33
N VAL A 687 25.47 5.89 7.56
CA VAL A 687 24.08 5.94 8.00
C VAL A 687 23.60 4.57 8.47
N LEU A 688 23.73 3.55 7.64
CA LEU A 688 23.24 2.21 7.96
C LEU A 688 23.98 1.58 9.14
N MET A 689 25.30 1.77 9.23
CA MET A 689 26.10 1.26 10.35
C MET A 689 25.72 1.92 11.69
N LEU A 690 25.44 3.23 11.70
CA LEU A 690 25.03 3.95 12.90
C LEU A 690 23.62 3.56 13.35
N VAL A 691 22.65 3.63 12.44
CA VAL A 691 21.24 3.45 12.80
C VAL A 691 20.92 2.04 13.27
N PHE A 692 21.58 1.03 12.69
CA PHE A 692 21.35 -0.37 13.08
C PHE A 692 22.28 -0.85 14.23
N GLY A 693 23.04 0.05 14.88
CA GLY A 693 23.90 -0.28 16.01
C GLY A 693 25.01 -1.28 15.64
N LEU A 694 25.47 -1.20 14.40
CA LEU A 694 26.56 -2.04 13.89
C LEU A 694 27.93 -1.45 14.22
N VAL A 695 28.00 -0.19 14.58
CA VAL A 695 29.22 0.48 15.06
C VAL A 695 29.51 0.04 16.49
N PRO A 696 30.78 -0.24 16.89
CA PRO A 696 31.15 -0.38 18.29
C PRO A 696 30.82 0.89 19.07
N ASP A 697 30.27 0.77 20.29
CA ASP A 697 29.83 1.92 21.11
C ASP A 697 30.89 2.99 21.28
N ALA A 698 32.13 2.60 21.46
CA ALA A 698 33.27 3.52 21.61
C ALA A 698 33.57 4.35 20.33
N TRP A 699 32.96 4.02 19.19
CA TRP A 699 33.23 4.66 17.91
C TRP A 699 32.00 5.42 17.35
N VAL A 700 30.87 5.41 18.02
CA VAL A 700 29.64 6.07 17.55
C VAL A 700 29.89 7.56 17.25
N ASP A 701 30.51 8.30 18.19
CA ASP A 701 30.84 9.73 17.99
C ASP A 701 31.81 9.93 16.82
N LYS A 702 32.78 9.04 16.65
CA LYS A 702 33.74 9.08 15.53
C LYS A 702 33.04 8.89 14.19
N PHE A 703 32.13 7.92 14.11
CA PHE A 703 31.34 7.67 12.90
C PHE A 703 30.39 8.83 12.60
N GLY A 704 29.75 9.40 13.63
CA GLY A 704 28.92 10.59 13.49
C GLY A 704 29.70 11.79 12.98
N THR A 705 30.90 12.03 13.52
CA THR A 705 31.81 13.10 13.04
C THR A 705 32.21 12.86 11.58
N LYS A 706 32.58 11.61 11.22
CA LYS A 706 32.97 11.29 9.85
C LYS A 706 31.81 11.45 8.87
N LEU A 707 30.60 11.03 9.24
CA LEU A 707 29.40 11.27 8.43
C LEU A 707 29.18 12.77 8.19
N ALA A 708 29.34 13.59 9.25
CA ALA A 708 29.21 15.05 9.11
C ALA A 708 30.28 15.64 8.19
N GLU A 709 31.55 15.20 8.28
CA GLU A 709 32.62 15.62 7.38
C GLU A 709 32.28 15.33 5.91
N ILE A 710 31.76 14.13 5.61
CA ILE A 710 31.37 13.74 4.24
C ILE A 710 30.22 14.63 3.73
N ILE A 711 29.23 14.91 4.59
CA ILE A 711 28.10 15.78 4.26
C ILE A 711 28.55 17.21 4.01
N HIS A 712 29.42 17.78 4.88
CA HIS A 712 29.98 19.12 4.70
C HIS A 712 30.83 19.23 3.42
N ALA A 713 31.64 18.20 3.11
CA ALA A 713 32.40 18.15 1.87
C ALA A 713 31.50 18.11 0.62
N ASN A 714 30.26 17.62 0.75
CA ASN A 714 29.24 17.64 -0.29
C ASN A 714 28.35 18.92 -0.26
N GLY A 715 28.74 19.96 0.45
CA GLY A 715 28.02 21.22 0.52
C GLY A 715 26.71 21.16 1.32
N ASP A 716 26.70 20.40 2.40
CA ASP A 716 25.54 20.15 3.27
C ASP A 716 24.34 19.60 2.49
N ARG A 717 24.63 18.65 1.61
CA ARG A 717 23.61 17.95 0.81
C ARG A 717 23.68 16.46 1.06
N LEU A 718 22.52 15.81 0.97
CA LEU A 718 22.46 14.35 1.00
C LEU A 718 23.09 13.73 -0.24
N ASP A 719 23.62 12.53 -0.08
CA ASP A 719 24.11 11.66 -1.14
C ASP A 719 23.77 10.20 -0.81
N THR A 720 22.48 9.96 -0.62
CA THR A 720 21.92 8.65 -0.29
C THR A 720 20.84 8.26 -1.28
N GLY A 721 20.78 6.97 -1.61
CA GLY A 721 19.72 6.36 -2.39
C GLY A 721 18.56 5.88 -1.51
N PHE A 722 17.71 4.99 -2.04
CA PHE A 722 16.49 4.53 -1.36
C PHE A 722 16.77 3.90 0.01
N LEU A 723 17.72 2.97 0.10
CA LEU A 723 17.92 2.17 1.30
C LEU A 723 18.38 2.98 2.53
N PRO A 724 19.38 3.89 2.45
CA PRO A 724 19.83 4.62 3.63
C PRO A 724 19.05 5.92 3.91
N THR A 725 18.36 6.52 2.93
CA THR A 725 17.68 7.82 3.11
C THR A 725 16.67 7.82 4.27
N PRO A 726 15.85 6.78 4.49
CA PRO A 726 14.92 6.73 5.62
C PRO A 726 15.58 6.92 6.99
N TYR A 727 16.85 6.57 7.10
CA TYR A 727 17.60 6.51 8.34
C TYR A 727 18.63 7.64 8.51
N LEU A 728 18.78 8.50 7.50
CA LEU A 728 19.83 9.54 7.45
C LEU A 728 19.76 10.51 8.63
N LEU A 729 18.58 11.05 8.92
CA LEU A 729 18.41 12.04 9.98
C LEU A 729 18.55 11.41 11.38
N ASP A 730 18.10 10.17 11.56
CA ASP A 730 18.30 9.42 12.80
C ASP A 730 19.79 9.10 13.03
N ALA A 731 20.51 8.66 11.99
CA ALA A 731 21.95 8.37 12.08
C ALA A 731 22.74 9.61 12.52
N LEU A 732 22.38 10.79 12.00
CA LEU A 732 22.97 12.06 12.44
C LEU A 732 22.66 12.37 13.90
N CYS A 733 21.43 12.14 14.35
CA CYS A 733 21.06 12.34 15.76
C CYS A 733 21.82 11.37 16.68
N ILE A 734 21.94 10.09 16.30
CA ILE A 734 22.71 9.07 17.03
C ILE A 734 24.18 9.44 17.10
N GLY A 735 24.75 9.94 16.00
CA GLY A 735 26.14 10.41 15.92
C GLY A 735 26.39 11.80 16.53
N GLY A 736 25.45 12.37 17.29
CA GLY A 736 25.61 13.68 17.96
C GLY A 736 25.50 14.89 17.03
N GLN A 737 25.01 14.74 15.80
CA GLN A 737 25.00 15.75 14.73
C GLN A 737 23.56 16.26 14.42
N ARG A 738 22.71 16.46 15.44
CA ARG A 738 21.31 16.87 15.26
C ARG A 738 21.15 18.19 14.49
N GLU A 739 22.02 19.17 14.71
CA GLU A 739 21.95 20.45 14.01
C GLU A 739 22.14 20.25 12.49
N LEU A 740 23.03 19.34 12.09
CA LEU A 740 23.23 18.98 10.68
C LEU A 740 22.02 18.24 10.11
N ALA A 741 21.32 17.42 10.91
CA ALA A 741 20.07 16.79 10.48
C ALA A 741 19.02 17.84 10.09
N TYR A 742 18.85 18.90 10.90
CA TYR A 742 17.99 20.03 10.55
C TYR A 742 18.49 20.82 9.34
N THR A 743 19.82 21.02 9.21
CA THR A 743 20.41 21.65 8.02
C THR A 743 20.04 20.91 6.76
N LEU A 744 20.13 19.58 6.74
CA LEU A 744 19.72 18.76 5.61
C LEU A 744 18.20 18.83 5.36
N LEU A 745 17.39 18.79 6.41
CA LEU A 745 15.93 18.90 6.29
C LEU A 745 15.50 20.24 5.67
N TYR A 746 16.20 21.33 5.98
CA TYR A 746 15.90 22.67 5.45
C TYR A 746 16.63 22.99 4.14
N GLN A 747 17.47 22.10 3.64
CA GLN A 747 18.19 22.32 2.39
C GLN A 747 17.20 22.50 1.23
N THR A 748 17.37 23.60 0.47
CA THR A 748 16.50 23.95 -0.67
C THR A 748 17.15 23.76 -2.04
N GLU A 749 18.42 23.39 -2.06
CA GLU A 749 19.13 23.04 -3.29
C GLU A 749 19.18 21.52 -3.44
N SER A 750 19.01 21.05 -4.66
CA SER A 750 19.10 19.63 -4.99
C SER A 750 20.51 19.06 -4.77
N PRO A 751 20.65 17.81 -4.29
CA PRO A 751 19.59 16.88 -3.85
C PRO A 751 19.06 17.22 -2.43
N SER A 752 17.76 17.42 -2.29
CA SER A 752 17.10 17.61 -0.99
C SER A 752 15.56 17.52 -1.12
N TRP A 753 14.86 17.25 -0.01
CA TRP A 753 13.38 17.22 0.04
C TRP A 753 12.77 18.58 -0.33
N LEU A 754 13.31 19.66 0.23
CA LEU A 754 12.72 20.99 -0.01
C LEU A 754 13.06 21.56 -1.38
N ALA A 755 14.08 21.08 -2.07
CA ALA A 755 14.31 21.43 -3.47
C ALA A 755 13.11 21.04 -4.33
N GLN A 756 12.52 19.85 -4.11
CA GLN A 756 11.29 19.42 -4.78
C GLN A 756 10.12 20.35 -4.45
N VAL A 757 9.92 20.68 -3.17
CA VAL A 757 8.88 21.62 -2.71
C VAL A 757 9.04 23.00 -3.38
N LYS A 758 10.26 23.55 -3.41
CA LYS A 758 10.55 24.84 -4.05
C LYS A 758 10.33 24.85 -5.57
N ARG A 759 10.44 23.69 -6.22
CA ARG A 759 10.12 23.52 -7.63
C ARG A 759 8.62 23.25 -7.89
N GLY A 760 7.76 23.31 -6.86
CA GLY A 760 6.30 23.17 -6.97
C GLY A 760 5.83 21.73 -6.99
N ALA A 761 6.60 20.78 -6.44
CA ALA A 761 6.17 19.41 -6.25
C ALA A 761 4.88 19.33 -5.45
N THR A 762 3.97 18.48 -5.91
CA THR A 762 2.69 18.19 -5.23
C THR A 762 2.65 16.77 -4.67
N THR A 763 3.67 16.00 -4.95
CA THR A 763 3.95 14.62 -4.56
C THR A 763 5.44 14.48 -4.27
N ILE A 764 5.88 13.37 -3.69
CA ILE A 764 7.29 13.00 -3.60
C ILE A 764 7.74 12.45 -4.96
N TRP A 765 8.93 12.79 -5.38
CA TRP A 765 9.51 12.37 -6.65
C TRP A 765 10.37 11.11 -6.50
N GLU A 766 10.49 10.34 -7.57
CA GLU A 766 11.31 9.12 -7.64
C GLU A 766 12.79 9.41 -7.46
N SER A 767 13.27 10.47 -8.08
CA SER A 767 14.67 10.91 -8.06
C SER A 767 14.82 12.28 -7.42
N TRP A 768 16.00 12.53 -6.85
CA TRP A 768 16.34 13.84 -6.30
C TRP A 768 16.39 14.95 -7.35
N GLU A 769 16.79 14.61 -8.58
CA GLU A 769 16.93 15.55 -9.71
C GLU A 769 16.03 15.11 -10.87
N MET A 770 14.82 15.68 -10.92
CA MET A 770 13.78 15.34 -11.91
C MET A 770 13.79 16.23 -13.15
N TYR A 771 14.70 17.20 -13.24
CA TYR A 771 14.79 18.12 -14.37
C TYR A 771 16.21 18.16 -14.93
N GLN A 772 16.32 18.24 -16.23
CA GLN A 772 17.55 18.53 -16.94
C GLN A 772 17.99 19.98 -16.68
N PRO A 773 19.26 20.35 -16.92
CA PRO A 773 19.71 21.74 -16.76
C PRO A 773 18.94 22.77 -17.61
N ASP A 774 18.36 22.35 -18.71
CA ASP A 774 17.52 23.20 -19.59
C ASP A 774 16.06 23.30 -19.12
N GLY A 775 15.71 22.66 -18.00
CA GLY A 775 14.36 22.63 -17.44
C GLY A 775 13.44 21.57 -18.05
N THR A 776 13.95 20.71 -18.92
CA THR A 776 13.18 19.57 -19.45
C THR A 776 13.00 18.52 -18.35
N PRO A 777 11.77 18.01 -18.12
CA PRO A 777 11.56 16.91 -17.17
C PRO A 777 12.30 15.64 -17.61
N LYS A 778 12.69 14.82 -16.64
CA LYS A 778 13.15 13.46 -16.90
C LYS A 778 11.95 12.52 -17.08
N LYS A 779 12.23 11.30 -17.53
CA LYS A 779 11.22 10.25 -17.73
C LYS A 779 10.97 9.37 -16.51
N GLU A 780 11.42 9.78 -15.34
CA GLU A 780 11.15 9.15 -14.05
C GLU A 780 9.79 9.64 -13.52
N SER A 781 9.24 8.97 -12.48
CA SER A 781 7.94 9.35 -11.95
C SER A 781 7.99 10.58 -11.05
N PHE A 782 7.06 11.50 -11.23
CA PHE A 782 6.83 12.61 -10.32
C PHE A 782 5.93 12.23 -9.12
N ASN A 783 5.65 10.94 -8.94
CA ASN A 783 4.80 10.45 -7.87
C ASN A 783 5.27 9.09 -7.32
N HIS A 784 6.14 9.13 -6.31
CA HIS A 784 6.80 7.97 -5.72
C HIS A 784 6.96 8.19 -4.21
N TYR A 785 6.56 7.26 -3.34
CA TYR A 785 6.47 7.56 -1.91
C TYR A 785 7.76 7.33 -1.09
N THR A 786 8.75 6.61 -1.61
CA THR A 786 9.87 6.08 -0.80
C THR A 786 10.62 7.17 -0.02
N TYR A 787 10.96 8.31 -0.63
CA TYR A 787 11.62 9.41 0.08
C TYR A 787 10.71 10.17 1.06
N GLY A 788 9.41 9.90 1.07
CA GLY A 788 8.45 10.40 2.07
C GLY A 788 8.62 9.79 3.47
N THR A 789 9.49 8.79 3.63
CA THR A 789 9.87 8.23 4.95
C THR A 789 10.40 9.25 5.93
N VAL A 790 10.82 10.43 5.48
CA VAL A 790 11.23 11.58 6.33
C VAL A 790 10.12 12.03 7.29
N ASP A 791 8.86 11.74 6.98
CA ASP A 791 7.72 12.05 7.85
C ASP A 791 7.85 11.36 9.22
N ASP A 792 8.32 10.10 9.29
CA ASP A 792 8.52 9.40 10.57
C ASP A 792 9.47 10.18 11.48
N TRP A 793 10.59 10.68 10.95
CA TRP A 793 11.51 11.52 11.73
C TRP A 793 10.86 12.84 12.17
N MET A 794 10.11 13.51 11.28
CA MET A 794 9.39 14.74 11.63
C MET A 794 8.35 14.49 12.73
N PHE A 795 7.67 13.36 12.68
CA PHE A 795 6.64 12.97 13.65
C PHE A 795 7.22 12.75 15.04
N ARG A 796 8.35 12.03 15.13
CA ARG A 796 9.03 11.75 16.40
C ARG A 796 9.82 12.95 16.91
N THR A 797 10.57 13.61 16.06
CA THR A 797 11.51 14.66 16.48
C THR A 797 10.86 16.03 16.59
N ILE A 798 10.03 16.44 15.62
CA ILE A 798 9.33 17.73 15.63
C ILE A 798 7.99 17.62 16.36
N GLY A 799 7.17 16.64 15.98
CA GLY A 799 5.86 16.39 16.57
C GLY A 799 5.94 15.86 18.01
N GLY A 800 7.02 15.15 18.32
CA GLY A 800 7.34 14.68 19.67
C GLY A 800 6.59 13.43 20.11
N ILE A 801 5.91 12.69 19.22
CA ILE A 801 5.24 11.43 19.57
C ILE A 801 6.09 10.26 19.10
N ASP A 802 6.55 9.45 20.06
CA ASP A 802 7.26 8.20 19.84
C ASP A 802 6.74 7.13 20.82
N GLN A 803 7.20 5.92 20.67
CA GLN A 803 6.86 4.80 21.56
C GLN A 803 8.05 4.37 22.42
N GLU A 804 7.78 3.95 23.67
CA GLU A 804 8.75 3.24 24.52
C GLU A 804 8.59 1.72 24.42
N ASP A 805 7.41 1.28 24.01
CA ASP A 805 7.12 -0.12 23.72
C ASP A 805 6.18 -0.25 22.53
N THR A 806 6.10 -1.45 21.98
CA THR A 806 5.31 -1.81 20.83
C THR A 806 3.82 -1.50 21.04
N GLY A 807 3.18 -0.94 20.00
CA GLY A 807 1.75 -0.61 19.99
C GLY A 807 1.40 0.68 20.75
N TYR A 808 2.40 1.52 21.04
CA TYR A 808 2.18 2.83 21.72
C TYR A 808 1.44 2.73 23.05
N ARG A 809 1.59 1.63 23.80
CA ARG A 809 1.01 1.48 25.14
C ARG A 809 1.73 2.32 26.16
N ARG A 810 3.04 2.46 26.00
CA ARG A 810 3.87 3.43 26.70
C ARG A 810 4.45 4.39 25.67
N LEU A 811 4.07 5.64 25.78
CA LEU A 811 4.50 6.71 24.90
C LEU A 811 5.77 7.38 25.44
N MET A 812 6.62 7.80 24.52
CA MET A 812 7.62 8.81 24.75
C MET A 812 7.18 10.11 24.05
N ILE A 813 6.94 11.16 24.83
CA ILE A 813 6.62 12.48 24.28
C ILE A 813 7.86 13.36 24.49
N HIS A 814 8.61 13.56 23.40
CA HIS A 814 9.90 14.23 23.45
C HIS A 814 10.15 15.08 22.20
N PRO A 815 9.44 16.21 22.04
CA PRO A 815 9.74 17.13 20.95
C PRO A 815 11.13 17.76 21.12
N GLN A 816 11.92 17.70 20.04
CA GLN A 816 13.30 18.17 20.01
C GLN A 816 13.52 19.18 18.86
N PRO A 817 12.70 20.25 18.76
CA PRO A 817 12.78 21.21 17.67
C PRO A 817 14.05 22.04 17.73
N ASP A 818 14.57 22.39 16.57
CA ASP A 818 15.62 23.40 16.45
C ASP A 818 15.08 24.80 16.85
N LYS A 819 15.95 25.80 16.80
CA LYS A 819 15.62 27.18 17.23
C LYS A 819 14.68 27.91 16.27
N SER A 820 14.58 27.48 15.01
CA SER A 820 13.78 28.16 13.97
C SER A 820 12.28 27.83 14.06
N LEU A 821 11.93 26.66 14.59
CA LEU A 821 10.54 26.25 14.77
C LEU A 821 9.94 26.89 16.02
N THR A 822 8.78 27.53 15.87
CA THR A 822 8.09 28.21 16.96
C THR A 822 6.93 27.43 17.53
N TRP A 823 6.34 26.50 16.78
CA TRP A 823 5.30 25.57 17.22
C TRP A 823 5.21 24.35 16.30
N ALA A 824 4.68 23.27 16.83
CA ALA A 824 4.17 22.15 16.06
C ALA A 824 3.01 21.48 16.79
N LYS A 825 2.21 20.73 16.03
CA LYS A 825 1.15 19.86 16.53
C LYS A 825 1.12 18.55 15.76
N ARG A 826 0.85 17.48 16.46
CA ARG A 826 0.74 16.13 15.94
C ARG A 826 -0.40 15.40 16.62
N SER A 827 -1.21 14.67 15.85
CA SER A 827 -2.07 13.63 16.39
C SER A 827 -1.70 12.28 15.81
N PHE A 828 -1.98 11.21 16.56
CA PHE A 828 -1.81 9.85 16.09
C PHE A 828 -2.84 8.93 16.73
N GLU A 829 -3.52 8.15 15.92
CA GLU A 829 -4.54 7.18 16.35
C GLU A 829 -3.87 5.84 16.63
N THR A 830 -3.72 5.51 17.90
CA THR A 830 -3.20 4.22 18.37
C THR A 830 -4.32 3.21 18.59
N GLU A 831 -3.98 1.95 18.86
CA GLU A 831 -4.97 0.93 19.27
C GLU A 831 -5.70 1.28 20.57
N ASN A 832 -5.16 2.19 21.38
CA ASN A 832 -5.78 2.65 22.61
C ASN A 832 -6.59 3.95 22.44
N GLY A 833 -6.44 4.65 21.33
CA GLY A 833 -7.11 5.92 21.01
C GLY A 833 -6.15 7.00 20.56
N THR A 834 -6.67 8.19 20.33
CA THR A 834 -5.91 9.31 19.79
C THR A 834 -4.94 9.91 20.82
N VAL A 835 -3.67 9.92 20.48
CA VAL A 835 -2.64 10.75 21.13
C VAL A 835 -2.59 12.08 20.41
N TYR A 836 -2.57 13.18 21.17
CA TYR A 836 -2.35 14.50 20.62
C TYR A 836 -1.23 15.20 21.38
N VAL A 837 -0.31 15.81 20.66
CA VAL A 837 0.77 16.64 21.21
C VAL A 837 0.83 17.94 20.44
N SER A 838 0.90 19.05 21.14
CA SER A 838 1.26 20.33 20.58
C SER A 838 2.24 21.05 21.49
N TRP A 839 3.14 21.79 20.89
CA TRP A 839 4.06 22.66 21.65
C TRP A 839 4.21 24.00 20.94
N LYS A 840 4.52 25.02 21.73
CA LYS A 840 4.85 26.37 21.23
C LYS A 840 5.91 27.02 22.07
N ARG A 841 6.63 27.98 21.47
CA ARG A 841 7.53 28.93 22.15
C ARG A 841 6.83 30.26 22.24
N GLU A 842 6.62 30.75 23.46
CA GLU A 842 5.94 32.01 23.73
C GLU A 842 6.57 32.69 24.93
N GLY A 843 6.94 33.99 24.83
CA GLY A 843 7.52 34.74 25.93
C GLY A 843 8.82 34.16 26.50
N GLY A 844 9.59 33.42 25.74
CA GLY A 844 10.82 32.74 26.16
C GLY A 844 10.59 31.36 26.82
N GLN A 845 9.36 30.95 27.00
CA GLN A 845 8.98 29.62 27.54
C GLN A 845 8.66 28.65 26.43
N PHE A 846 8.92 27.37 26.68
CA PHE A 846 8.42 26.26 25.89
C PHE A 846 7.17 25.66 26.59
N ILE A 847 6.04 25.69 25.92
CA ILE A 847 4.75 25.21 26.44
C ILE A 847 4.35 23.97 25.63
N LEU A 848 4.18 22.84 26.31
CA LEU A 848 3.75 21.58 25.72
C LEU A 848 2.35 21.21 26.24
N THR A 849 1.46 20.83 25.34
CA THR A 849 0.15 20.25 25.67
C THR A 849 0.08 18.83 25.12
N ALA A 850 -0.37 17.88 25.92
CA ALA A 850 -0.51 16.48 25.54
C ALA A 850 -1.85 15.90 25.99
N ASP A 851 -2.55 15.22 25.08
CA ASP A 851 -3.71 14.38 25.38
C ASP A 851 -3.28 12.91 25.27
N ILE A 852 -3.40 12.19 26.39
CA ILE A 852 -3.01 10.78 26.49
C ILE A 852 -4.30 9.95 26.58
N PRO A 853 -4.53 8.98 25.67
CA PRO A 853 -5.73 8.17 25.69
C PRO A 853 -5.79 7.20 26.89
N CYS A 854 -6.96 6.66 27.17
CA CYS A 854 -7.12 5.58 28.15
C CYS A 854 -6.18 4.41 27.79
N ASN A 855 -5.89 3.54 28.76
CA ASN A 855 -5.03 2.38 28.58
C ASN A 855 -3.55 2.69 28.21
N THR A 856 -3.14 3.95 28.33
CA THR A 856 -1.82 4.42 27.90
C THR A 856 -1.15 5.18 29.03
N THR A 857 0.16 5.04 29.13
CA THR A 857 1.03 5.87 29.94
C THR A 857 2.02 6.62 29.07
N ALA A 858 2.52 7.76 29.51
CA ALA A 858 3.48 8.55 28.77
C ALA A 858 4.60 9.03 29.65
N ARG A 859 5.82 8.95 29.15
CA ARG A 859 6.96 9.71 29.66
C ARG A 859 7.12 10.95 28.80
N ILE A 860 6.94 12.13 29.41
CA ILE A 860 7.09 13.42 28.75
C ILE A 860 8.45 14.01 29.13
N ILE A 861 9.26 14.34 28.15
CA ILE A 861 10.58 14.93 28.31
C ILE A 861 10.56 16.33 27.68
N LEU A 862 10.75 17.36 28.49
CA LEU A 862 10.83 18.75 28.04
C LEU A 862 12.24 19.10 27.54
N PRO A 863 12.40 20.15 26.71
CA PRO A 863 13.70 20.54 26.16
C PRO A 863 14.79 20.87 27.19
N ASP A 864 14.41 21.22 28.41
CA ASP A 864 15.37 21.46 29.54
C ASP A 864 15.81 20.16 30.24
N GLY A 865 15.29 19.00 29.80
CA GLY A 865 15.56 17.69 30.39
C GLY A 865 14.60 17.31 31.52
N THR A 866 13.66 18.16 31.92
CA THR A 866 12.63 17.81 32.92
C THR A 866 11.76 16.68 32.40
N GLN A 867 11.49 15.70 33.28
CA GLN A 867 10.73 14.49 32.90
C GLN A 867 9.49 14.32 33.79
N HIS A 868 8.39 13.90 33.16
CA HIS A 868 7.13 13.57 33.82
C HIS A 868 6.64 12.21 33.33
N THR A 869 6.19 11.35 34.27
CA THR A 869 5.47 10.11 33.93
C THR A 869 3.99 10.31 34.28
N VAL A 870 3.13 10.15 33.27
CA VAL A 870 1.69 10.41 33.39
C VAL A 870 0.88 9.26 32.82
N GLY A 871 -0.35 9.10 33.31
CA GLY A 871 -1.34 8.21 32.70
C GLY A 871 -2.24 8.95 31.70
N SER A 872 -3.42 8.37 31.42
CA SER A 872 -4.40 9.01 30.54
C SER A 872 -4.90 10.34 31.11
N GLY A 873 -5.09 11.33 30.23
CA GLY A 873 -5.58 12.66 30.62
C GLY A 873 -5.02 13.77 29.74
N HIS A 874 -5.37 15.00 30.11
CA HIS A 874 -4.92 16.23 29.47
C HIS A 874 -3.86 16.91 30.34
N TYR A 875 -2.71 17.24 29.75
CA TYR A 875 -1.57 17.82 30.45
C TYR A 875 -1.06 19.08 29.73
N THR A 876 -0.75 20.13 30.49
CA THR A 876 -0.03 21.30 30.00
C THR A 876 1.20 21.51 30.88
N LEU A 877 2.36 21.46 30.28
CA LEU A 877 3.69 21.56 30.92
C LEU A 877 4.48 22.71 30.29
N ASN A 878 5.38 23.30 31.06
CA ASN A 878 6.22 24.39 30.57
C ASN A 878 7.64 24.31 31.16
N CYS A 879 8.63 24.79 30.40
CA CYS A 879 10.00 24.96 30.84
C CYS A 879 10.60 26.24 30.27
#